data_c2baf98467450bc55c945b8774085b61
#
_entry.id   c2baf98467450bc55c945b8774085b61
#
_cell.length_a   1.000
_cell.length_b   1.000
_cell.length_c   1.000
_cell.angle_alpha   90.00
_cell.angle_beta   90.00
_cell.angle_gamma   90.00
#
_symmetry.space_group_name_H-M   'P 1'
#
loop_
_entity.id
_entity.type
_entity.pdbx_description
1 polymer ?
#
loop_
_entity_poly.entity_id
_entity_poly.type
_entity_poly.pdbx_seq_one_letter_code
_entity_poly.pdbx_strand_id
1 'polypeptide(L)'
;MPFLTARARVLNSRFALILAVFVAAACGSEDPVRTNVVPDNRVTQVAIDPPSASIAVGANLTLRATALNAAGVEVVGQTFTWSSSATNIVSVTAAGVATAVAAGNATITATTSGISGAASINVTPPAADTVVASVTITPSSVSLPIGATTTLGASALNAAGEVLSGKVFTWSSSATTVATVSATGAVTAVAAGSTTVTATTAGKSASATISVTTSGADSVIANITLQPASTTVVVGTTASLGAVAKNAAGQVLGGKTFTWSSAAPNVATVSSTGVVTGVAIGGPVTVTAAAEGQSATTAVTVVATPSSSGTITVNSAQQFQTMTGWEALMEIGQAECDPRAYQTYRNEVLDRAAFELGINRIRLGLRAGFENPVDYWPMYRPGGQLTFNQWEITWFQVVNDNNDPFVINPAGFNFGYLDYTIEQLILPLRQRLQSRGEDLWVSASYTGARSPTGVLHRDNPEEYAELILATFQHIQQKYGFYPNSLELVNEPNIGGWPPVNIANNLLAAARRLRGAGFFPQFVGPTASGLVATTQMFDQMILVPGVKQTLNEISWHRFGTTTQADLTAMAQRAAANGMRTAMLEHGGSGYDHLLEDLTFGNVSAWQQFGLAFCGTADNGGSYFLVSGAKVGENNPVVSTAKMTKYLRQYFRYVGLRAVRLAATSSDARFTPVAFRNANGRYVVVVKATAGASFTVGGLPAGLYGIDYTTVADYMKPLADVQITGAQSITTAIPDSGVVTIYAK
;
A
#
# COMPACT_ATOMS: atom_id res chain seq x y z
N MET A 1 -24.36 45.20 13.40
CA MET A 1 -25.80 45.18 13.54
C MET A 1 -26.36 43.96 12.86
N PRO A 2 -27.31 43.29 13.48
CA PRO A 2 -27.38 41.85 13.63
C PRO A 2 -28.58 41.23 12.84
N PHE A 3 -28.63 39.88 12.84
CA PHE A 3 -29.83 39.04 13.01
C PHE A 3 -29.35 37.58 12.83
N LEU A 4 -29.19 36.79 13.83
CA LEU A 4 -30.10 36.00 14.68
C LEU A 4 -31.33 35.39 13.96
N THR A 5 -31.33 34.06 13.89
CA THR A 5 -32.43 33.16 14.23
C THR A 5 -31.86 31.71 14.11
N ALA A 6 -31.76 30.97 15.05
CA ALA A 6 -32.40 30.12 16.06
C ALA A 6 -33.53 29.21 15.54
N ARG A 7 -33.42 27.95 15.92
CA ARG A 7 -34.40 26.87 16.16
C ARG A 7 -34.13 25.61 15.31
N ALA A 8 -34.27 24.39 15.79
CA ALA A 8 -34.86 23.88 17.04
C ALA A 8 -34.38 22.43 17.28
N ARG A 9 -34.33 22.06 18.53
CA ARG A 9 -34.20 20.71 19.08
C ARG A 9 -35.41 19.84 18.70
N VAL A 10 -35.20 18.54 18.45
CA VAL A 10 -36.16 17.52 18.85
C VAL A 10 -35.40 16.39 19.57
N LEU A 11 -35.60 16.37 20.86
CA LEU A 11 -35.31 15.32 21.80
C LEU A 11 -36.46 14.33 21.75
N ASN A 12 -36.22 13.05 21.60
CA ASN A 12 -37.20 12.04 21.98
C ASN A 12 -36.52 10.97 22.84
N SER A 13 -36.62 11.21 24.14
CA SER A 13 -36.48 10.23 25.21
C SER A 13 -37.73 9.36 25.32
N ARG A 14 -37.57 8.04 25.41
CA ARG A 14 -38.53 7.19 26.08
C ARG A 14 -37.79 6.29 27.04
N PHE A 15 -37.72 6.77 28.29
CA PHE A 15 -37.51 5.95 29.49
C PHE A 15 -38.89 5.36 29.88
N ALA A 16 -38.99 4.05 29.97
CA ALA A 16 -40.09 3.39 30.64
C ALA A 16 -39.69 3.17 32.09
N LEU A 17 -40.40 3.91 32.98
CA LEU A 17 -40.30 3.83 34.44
C LEU A 17 -41.18 2.65 34.91
N ILE A 18 -40.54 1.68 35.59
CA ILE A 18 -41.32 0.69 36.38
C ILE A 18 -41.30 1.14 37.83
N LEU A 19 -42.50 1.53 38.28
CA LEU A 19 -42.81 1.98 39.61
C LEU A 19 -43.01 0.76 40.53
N ALA A 20 -42.20 0.62 41.59
CA ALA A 20 -42.44 -0.34 42.67
C ALA A 20 -43.40 0.25 43.69
N VAL A 21 -44.48 -0.43 43.91
CA VAL A 21 -45.45 -0.09 44.98
C VAL A 21 -45.01 -0.80 46.26
N PHE A 22 -44.70 -0.03 47.30
CA PHE A 22 -44.58 -0.53 48.67
C PHE A 22 -45.95 -0.52 49.33
N VAL A 23 -46.38 -1.69 49.77
CA VAL A 23 -47.49 -1.78 50.75
C VAL A 23 -46.88 -2.33 52.04
N ALA A 24 -46.91 -1.52 53.09
CA ALA A 24 -46.64 -1.95 54.43
C ALA A 24 -47.90 -2.45 55.12
N ALA A 25 -47.87 -3.62 55.69
CA ALA A 25 -48.84 -4.03 56.69
C ALA A 25 -48.20 -5.00 57.71
N ALA A 26 -48.59 -4.86 58.91
CA ALA A 26 -48.03 -5.18 60.19
C ALA A 26 -47.98 -6.68 60.59
N CYS A 27 -47.04 -6.91 61.46
CA CYS A 27 -46.97 -7.93 62.57
C CYS A 27 -47.82 -9.17 62.55
N GLY A 28 -47.13 -10.32 62.54
CA GLY A 28 -47.58 -11.62 63.01
C GLY A 28 -46.38 -12.58 63.05
N SER A 29 -45.96 -12.95 64.25
CA SER A 29 -44.92 -13.89 64.49
C SER A 29 -45.33 -15.30 64.11
N GLU A 30 -44.63 -15.93 63.19
CA GLU A 30 -44.38 -17.38 63.17
C GLU A 30 -43.18 -17.68 62.28
N ASP A 31 -42.30 -18.52 62.78
CA ASP A 31 -41.05 -18.92 62.15
C ASP A 31 -41.30 -19.72 60.86
N PRO A 32 -40.88 -19.27 59.67
CA PRO A 32 -40.94 -20.13 58.49
C PRO A 32 -39.62 -20.87 58.33
N VAL A 33 -39.76 -22.17 58.32
CA VAL A 33 -38.79 -23.13 57.82
C VAL A 33 -38.05 -22.57 56.60
N ARG A 34 -36.77 -22.34 56.75
CA ARG A 34 -35.86 -22.04 55.63
C ARG A 34 -35.82 -23.25 54.69
N THR A 35 -36.65 -23.27 53.69
CA THR A 35 -36.41 -24.07 52.49
C THR A 35 -35.19 -23.48 51.80
N ASN A 36 -34.08 -24.18 51.87
CA ASN A 36 -32.92 -23.94 51.03
C ASN A 36 -33.35 -24.20 49.58
N VAL A 37 -33.86 -23.17 48.88
CA VAL A 37 -34.03 -23.24 47.43
C VAL A 37 -32.62 -23.22 46.85
N VAL A 38 -32.08 -24.39 46.51
CA VAL A 38 -30.88 -24.51 45.70
C VAL A 38 -31.16 -23.74 44.39
N PRO A 39 -30.38 -22.73 44.03
CA PRO A 39 -30.59 -22.05 42.76
C PRO A 39 -30.57 -23.08 41.64
N ASP A 40 -31.60 -23.05 40.79
CA ASP A 40 -31.63 -23.89 39.58
C ASP A 40 -30.56 -23.35 38.61
N ASN A 41 -29.39 -23.96 38.65
CA ASN A 41 -28.24 -23.62 37.81
C ASN A 41 -28.28 -24.32 36.43
N ARG A 42 -29.38 -24.96 36.08
CA ARG A 42 -29.56 -25.63 34.81
C ARG A 42 -29.86 -24.59 33.71
N VAL A 43 -28.98 -24.49 32.72
CA VAL A 43 -29.24 -23.66 31.56
C VAL A 43 -30.39 -24.24 30.70
N THR A 44 -31.42 -23.45 30.45
CA THR A 44 -32.57 -23.83 29.60
C THR A 44 -32.72 -22.93 28.40
N GLN A 45 -32.08 -21.75 28.39
CA GLN A 45 -32.11 -20.79 27.31
C GLN A 45 -30.77 -20.05 27.23
N VAL A 46 -30.40 -19.68 26.01
CA VAL A 46 -29.29 -18.72 25.74
C VAL A 46 -29.89 -17.53 25.00
N ALA A 47 -29.73 -16.34 25.52
CA ALA A 47 -30.08 -15.08 24.88
C ALA A 47 -28.83 -14.41 24.32
N ILE A 48 -28.93 -13.82 23.13
CA ILE A 48 -27.87 -13.01 22.55
C ILE A 48 -28.36 -11.57 22.41
N ASP A 49 -27.53 -10.64 22.84
CA ASP A 49 -27.78 -9.20 22.74
C ASP A 49 -26.71 -8.51 21.88
N PRO A 50 -27.08 -7.75 20.84
CA PRO A 50 -28.44 -7.64 20.28
C PRO A 50 -28.87 -8.90 19.54
N PRO A 51 -30.19 -9.23 19.55
CA PRO A 51 -30.72 -10.41 18.87
C PRO A 51 -30.74 -10.26 17.33
N SER A 52 -30.59 -9.03 16.84
CA SER A 52 -30.41 -8.71 15.42
C SER A 52 -29.69 -7.38 15.26
N ALA A 53 -28.93 -7.26 14.19
CA ALA A 53 -28.26 -6.00 13.82
C ALA A 53 -28.07 -5.88 12.31
N SER A 54 -27.94 -4.63 11.84
CA SER A 54 -27.49 -4.32 10.50
C SER A 54 -26.18 -3.55 10.59
N ILE A 55 -25.11 -4.06 9.98
CA ILE A 55 -23.77 -3.47 9.99
C ILE A 55 -23.23 -3.38 8.57
N ALA A 56 -22.39 -2.37 8.30
CA ALA A 56 -21.76 -2.24 7.00
C ALA A 56 -20.58 -3.23 6.86
N VAL A 57 -20.24 -3.61 5.63
CA VAL A 57 -19.04 -4.40 5.35
C VAL A 57 -17.82 -3.75 6.00
N GLY A 58 -17.00 -4.53 6.70
CA GLY A 58 -15.82 -4.09 7.45
C GLY A 58 -16.09 -3.67 8.90
N ALA A 59 -17.34 -3.51 9.31
CA ALA A 59 -17.69 -3.14 10.68
C ALA A 59 -17.64 -4.34 11.63
N ASN A 60 -17.36 -4.06 12.89
CA ASN A 60 -17.40 -5.02 14.00
C ASN A 60 -18.60 -4.76 14.89
N LEU A 61 -19.19 -5.84 15.40
CA LEU A 61 -20.26 -5.81 16.38
C LEU A 61 -19.91 -6.79 17.51
N THR A 62 -19.92 -6.32 18.74
CA THR A 62 -19.77 -7.20 19.90
C THR A 62 -21.15 -7.74 20.30
N LEU A 63 -21.27 -9.05 20.28
CA LEU A 63 -22.45 -9.78 20.75
C LEU A 63 -22.18 -10.31 22.16
N ARG A 64 -23.18 -10.22 23.04
CA ARG A 64 -23.13 -10.78 24.38
C ARG A 64 -24.11 -11.94 24.49
N ALA A 65 -23.63 -13.10 24.93
CA ALA A 65 -24.50 -14.23 25.26
C ALA A 65 -24.72 -14.31 26.77
N THR A 66 -25.97 -14.62 27.15
CA THR A 66 -26.38 -14.83 28.54
C THR A 66 -27.12 -16.16 28.64
N ALA A 67 -26.67 -17.03 29.52
CA ALA A 67 -27.35 -18.30 29.82
C ALA A 67 -28.42 -18.07 30.89
N LEU A 68 -29.62 -18.56 30.68
CA LEU A 68 -30.75 -18.39 31.58
C LEU A 68 -31.27 -19.76 32.01
N ASN A 69 -31.75 -19.83 33.25
CA ASN A 69 -32.48 -21.01 33.77
C ASN A 69 -34.00 -20.94 33.40
N ALA A 70 -34.77 -21.95 33.83
CA ALA A 70 -36.22 -22.02 33.54
C ALA A 70 -37.03 -20.86 34.12
N ALA A 71 -36.51 -20.17 35.12
CA ALA A 71 -37.11 -18.96 35.70
C ALA A 71 -36.67 -17.66 35.02
N GLY A 72 -35.82 -17.73 33.99
CA GLY A 72 -35.29 -16.57 33.27
C GLY A 72 -34.16 -15.86 34.04
N VAL A 73 -33.60 -16.48 35.06
CA VAL A 73 -32.48 -15.93 35.87
C VAL A 73 -31.17 -16.33 35.24
N GLU A 74 -30.20 -15.40 35.17
CA GLU A 74 -28.88 -15.65 34.62
C GLU A 74 -28.12 -16.74 35.41
N VAL A 75 -27.61 -17.73 34.70
CA VAL A 75 -26.72 -18.75 35.20
C VAL A 75 -25.27 -18.31 34.95
N VAL A 76 -24.66 -17.70 35.97
CA VAL A 76 -23.32 -17.11 35.85
C VAL A 76 -22.23 -18.17 35.68
N GLY A 77 -21.08 -17.76 35.15
CA GLY A 77 -19.90 -18.63 35.02
C GLY A 77 -19.93 -19.56 33.80
N GLN A 78 -20.87 -19.36 32.87
CA GLN A 78 -20.96 -20.14 31.63
C GLN A 78 -19.97 -19.65 30.60
N THR A 79 -19.33 -20.56 29.86
CA THR A 79 -18.54 -20.27 28.68
C THR A 79 -19.33 -20.59 27.41
N PHE A 80 -19.21 -19.75 26.40
CA PHE A 80 -19.95 -19.90 25.16
C PHE A 80 -19.01 -20.25 23.99
N THR A 81 -19.46 -21.18 23.16
CA THR A 81 -18.87 -21.38 21.83
C THR A 81 -19.71 -20.63 20.81
N TRP A 82 -19.00 -19.87 19.94
CA TRP A 82 -19.64 -19.04 18.94
C TRP A 82 -19.43 -19.62 17.54
N SER A 83 -20.45 -19.54 16.71
CA SER A 83 -20.37 -19.96 15.31
C SER A 83 -21.21 -19.03 14.41
N SER A 84 -20.83 -18.95 13.14
CA SER A 84 -21.58 -18.24 12.11
C SER A 84 -22.10 -19.21 11.07
N SER A 85 -23.35 -19.03 10.63
CA SER A 85 -23.94 -19.81 9.55
C SER A 85 -23.30 -19.54 8.18
N ALA A 86 -22.60 -18.39 8.04
CA ALA A 86 -21.92 -17.97 6.81
C ALA A 86 -20.71 -17.11 7.16
N THR A 87 -19.56 -17.77 7.39
CA THR A 87 -18.31 -17.10 7.79
C THR A 87 -17.72 -16.18 6.71
N ASN A 88 -18.10 -16.39 5.46
CA ASN A 88 -17.78 -15.50 4.33
C ASN A 88 -18.64 -14.22 4.31
N ILE A 89 -19.73 -14.14 5.11
CA ILE A 89 -20.58 -12.96 5.27
C ILE A 89 -20.30 -12.30 6.61
N VAL A 90 -20.33 -13.07 7.69
CA VAL A 90 -19.99 -12.61 9.04
C VAL A 90 -19.11 -13.67 9.71
N SER A 91 -17.90 -13.30 10.11
CA SER A 91 -17.08 -14.13 11.00
C SER A 91 -17.33 -13.75 12.46
N VAL A 92 -17.17 -14.70 13.39
CA VAL A 92 -17.31 -14.44 14.83
C VAL A 92 -16.13 -15.04 15.59
N THR A 93 -15.61 -14.31 16.55
CA THR A 93 -14.53 -14.77 17.43
C THR A 93 -15.06 -15.51 18.66
N ALA A 94 -14.19 -16.22 19.36
CA ALA A 94 -14.53 -16.87 20.62
C ALA A 94 -15.00 -15.90 21.73
N ALA A 95 -14.71 -14.61 21.59
CA ALA A 95 -15.17 -13.54 22.48
C ALA A 95 -16.52 -12.93 22.07
N GLY A 96 -17.19 -13.45 21.02
CA GLY A 96 -18.46 -12.92 20.54
C GLY A 96 -18.37 -11.67 19.67
N VAL A 97 -17.17 -11.32 19.16
CA VAL A 97 -17.02 -10.20 18.21
C VAL A 97 -17.32 -10.69 16.80
N ALA A 98 -18.40 -10.21 16.23
CA ALA A 98 -18.83 -10.45 14.86
C ALA A 98 -18.22 -9.40 13.93
N THR A 99 -17.57 -9.83 12.85
CA THR A 99 -16.98 -8.96 11.81
C THR A 99 -17.72 -9.15 10.50
N ALA A 100 -18.22 -8.07 9.93
CA ALA A 100 -18.87 -8.07 8.61
C ALA A 100 -17.84 -8.23 7.50
N VAL A 101 -17.91 -9.34 6.74
CA VAL A 101 -16.93 -9.68 5.69
C VAL A 101 -17.46 -9.33 4.30
N ALA A 102 -18.71 -9.67 3.99
CA ALA A 102 -19.34 -9.40 2.71
C ALA A 102 -20.83 -9.12 2.91
N ALA A 103 -21.46 -8.41 1.97
CA ALA A 103 -22.89 -8.13 2.01
C ALA A 103 -23.74 -9.41 2.00
N GLY A 104 -24.78 -9.46 2.81
CA GLY A 104 -25.66 -10.62 2.96
C GLY A 104 -26.14 -10.80 4.39
N ASN A 105 -26.78 -11.94 4.65
CA ASN A 105 -27.31 -12.28 5.96
C ASN A 105 -26.56 -13.48 6.55
N ALA A 106 -26.24 -13.41 7.83
CA ALA A 106 -25.71 -14.53 8.59
C ALA A 106 -26.37 -14.63 9.96
N THR A 107 -26.52 -15.84 10.46
CA THR A 107 -26.95 -16.11 11.82
C THR A 107 -25.75 -16.46 12.68
N ILE A 108 -25.55 -15.73 13.77
CA ILE A 108 -24.53 -16.02 14.76
C ILE A 108 -25.17 -16.79 15.91
N THR A 109 -24.58 -17.90 16.26
CA THR A 109 -25.08 -18.80 17.32
C THR A 109 -24.07 -18.88 18.46
N ALA A 110 -24.56 -18.72 19.68
CA ALA A 110 -23.80 -18.99 20.91
C ALA A 110 -24.37 -20.22 21.60
N THR A 111 -23.50 -21.16 21.98
CA THR A 111 -23.90 -22.42 22.60
C THR A 111 -23.16 -22.63 23.92
N THR A 112 -23.89 -23.00 24.97
CA THR A 112 -23.35 -23.49 26.24
C THR A 112 -24.21 -24.62 26.78
N SER A 113 -23.62 -25.61 27.40
CA SER A 113 -24.32 -26.78 28.00
C SER A 113 -25.30 -27.47 27.03
N GLY A 114 -25.02 -27.43 25.73
CA GLY A 114 -25.89 -28.01 24.68
C GLY A 114 -27.11 -27.15 24.32
N ILE A 115 -27.30 -25.97 24.91
CA ILE A 115 -28.36 -25.01 24.63
C ILE A 115 -27.79 -23.87 23.78
N SER A 116 -28.51 -23.49 22.74
CA SER A 116 -28.08 -22.45 21.80
C SER A 116 -29.05 -21.27 21.75
N GLY A 117 -28.47 -20.08 21.58
CA GLY A 117 -29.18 -18.87 21.19
C GLY A 117 -28.67 -18.35 19.85
N ALA A 118 -29.46 -17.56 19.14
CA ALA A 118 -29.11 -17.07 17.82
C ALA A 118 -29.37 -15.56 17.70
N ALA A 119 -28.51 -14.87 16.91
CA ALA A 119 -28.68 -13.48 16.50
C ALA A 119 -28.56 -13.36 14.97
N SER A 120 -29.42 -12.56 14.35
CA SER A 120 -29.40 -12.33 12.91
C SER A 120 -28.62 -11.07 12.57
N ILE A 121 -27.59 -11.19 11.74
CA ILE A 121 -26.79 -10.06 11.28
C ILE A 121 -27.01 -9.85 9.77
N ASN A 122 -27.49 -8.66 9.40
CA ASN A 122 -27.58 -8.21 8.02
C ASN A 122 -26.37 -7.32 7.71
N VAL A 123 -25.55 -7.70 6.74
CA VAL A 123 -24.42 -6.90 6.28
C VAL A 123 -24.83 -6.11 5.04
N THR A 124 -24.78 -4.79 5.13
CA THR A 124 -25.06 -3.89 4.01
C THR A 124 -23.79 -3.52 3.26
N PRO A 125 -23.85 -3.40 1.92
CA PRO A 125 -22.76 -2.82 1.16
C PRO A 125 -22.43 -1.41 1.64
N PRO A 126 -21.20 -0.91 1.48
CA PRO A 126 -20.91 0.51 1.64
C PRO A 126 -21.85 1.31 0.74
N ALA A 127 -22.40 2.41 1.22
CA ALA A 127 -23.17 3.32 0.38
C ALA A 127 -22.30 3.78 -0.79
N ALA A 128 -22.77 3.60 -2.03
CA ALA A 128 -22.05 4.08 -3.19
C ALA A 128 -21.87 5.61 -3.06
N ASP A 129 -20.63 6.09 -3.16
CA ASP A 129 -20.37 7.53 -3.17
C ASP A 129 -20.88 8.11 -4.50
N THR A 130 -22.05 8.75 -4.45
CA THR A 130 -22.70 9.39 -5.59
C THR A 130 -22.36 10.87 -5.74
N VAL A 131 -21.48 11.39 -4.89
CA VAL A 131 -21.07 12.79 -4.89
C VAL A 131 -20.02 13.02 -6.00
N VAL A 132 -20.27 14.00 -6.86
CA VAL A 132 -19.30 14.37 -7.90
C VAL A 132 -18.11 15.11 -7.26
N ALA A 133 -16.96 14.50 -7.28
CA ALA A 133 -15.70 15.08 -6.80
C ALA A 133 -14.96 15.81 -7.91
N SER A 134 -14.98 15.27 -9.14
CA SER A 134 -14.32 15.87 -10.30
C SER A 134 -15.06 15.58 -11.61
N VAL A 135 -14.72 16.33 -12.65
CA VAL A 135 -15.19 16.14 -14.02
C VAL A 135 -13.97 15.98 -14.92
N THR A 136 -14.07 15.12 -15.92
CA THR A 136 -13.06 14.98 -16.99
C THR A 136 -13.71 15.22 -18.35
N ILE A 137 -12.94 15.76 -19.31
CA ILE A 137 -13.34 15.90 -20.70
C ILE A 137 -12.36 15.15 -21.58
N THR A 138 -12.88 14.45 -22.58
CA THR A 138 -12.09 13.72 -23.56
C THR A 138 -12.61 14.00 -24.98
N PRO A 139 -11.72 14.40 -25.91
CA PRO A 139 -10.33 14.81 -25.70
C PRO A 139 -10.19 16.17 -24.99
N SER A 140 -9.07 16.40 -24.31
CA SER A 140 -8.78 17.66 -23.59
C SER A 140 -8.35 18.82 -24.50
N SER A 141 -8.04 18.52 -25.77
CA SER A 141 -7.77 19.52 -26.80
C SER A 141 -8.15 19.01 -28.20
N VAL A 142 -8.64 19.88 -29.05
CA VAL A 142 -9.01 19.58 -30.46
C VAL A 142 -8.66 20.75 -31.35
N SER A 143 -8.12 20.44 -32.56
CA SER A 143 -7.97 21.40 -33.64
C SER A 143 -8.97 21.09 -34.74
N LEU A 144 -9.74 22.09 -35.19
CA LEU A 144 -10.79 21.96 -36.19
C LEU A 144 -10.66 23.07 -37.26
N PRO A 145 -10.79 22.77 -38.55
CA PRO A 145 -10.98 23.81 -39.54
C PRO A 145 -12.37 24.46 -39.40
N ILE A 146 -12.50 25.73 -39.85
CA ILE A 146 -13.79 26.41 -39.84
C ILE A 146 -14.87 25.55 -40.52
N GLY A 147 -16.03 25.42 -39.88
CA GLY A 147 -17.19 24.62 -40.31
C GLY A 147 -17.13 23.17 -39.93
N ALA A 148 -16.02 22.65 -39.40
CA ALA A 148 -15.93 21.28 -38.93
C ALA A 148 -16.60 21.11 -37.54
N THR A 149 -17.03 19.87 -37.28
CA THR A 149 -17.66 19.50 -36.00
C THR A 149 -16.91 18.35 -35.34
N THR A 150 -16.95 18.28 -34.01
CA THR A 150 -16.48 17.17 -33.22
C THR A 150 -17.37 17.01 -31.98
N THR A 151 -17.30 15.87 -31.29
CA THR A 151 -18.03 15.65 -30.04
C THR A 151 -17.02 15.46 -28.92
N LEU A 152 -17.19 16.23 -27.85
CA LEU A 152 -16.47 16.03 -26.58
C LEU A 152 -17.29 15.14 -25.66
N GLY A 153 -16.65 14.17 -25.03
CA GLY A 153 -17.22 13.38 -23.94
C GLY A 153 -16.89 13.99 -22.58
N ALA A 154 -17.83 13.99 -21.64
CA ALA A 154 -17.57 14.35 -20.25
C ALA A 154 -17.94 13.20 -19.33
N SER A 155 -17.15 12.99 -18.27
CA SER A 155 -17.41 12.02 -17.22
C SER A 155 -17.32 12.70 -15.85
N ALA A 156 -18.28 12.39 -14.98
CA ALA A 156 -18.27 12.79 -13.59
C ALA A 156 -17.68 11.64 -12.75
N LEU A 157 -16.78 11.97 -11.86
CA LEU A 157 -16.09 10.99 -11.02
C LEU A 157 -16.35 11.31 -9.55
N ASN A 158 -16.49 10.27 -8.72
CA ASN A 158 -16.54 10.41 -7.27
C ASN A 158 -15.11 10.62 -6.68
N ALA A 159 -15.01 10.73 -5.36
CA ALA A 159 -13.73 10.90 -4.68
C ALA A 159 -12.76 9.72 -4.86
N ALA A 160 -13.29 8.53 -5.15
CA ALA A 160 -12.50 7.33 -5.46
C ALA A 160 -12.04 7.26 -6.93
N GLY A 161 -12.43 8.23 -7.78
CA GLY A 161 -12.14 8.23 -9.21
C GLY A 161 -13.04 7.33 -10.05
N GLU A 162 -14.13 6.82 -9.50
CA GLU A 162 -15.10 5.99 -10.21
C GLU A 162 -16.09 6.85 -11.01
N VAL A 163 -16.43 6.41 -12.21
CA VAL A 163 -17.38 7.12 -13.08
C VAL A 163 -18.80 7.02 -12.53
N LEU A 164 -19.40 8.17 -12.29
CA LEU A 164 -20.80 8.30 -11.89
C LEU A 164 -21.70 8.36 -13.12
N SER A 165 -22.41 7.29 -13.41
CA SER A 165 -23.36 7.23 -14.51
C SER A 165 -24.60 8.11 -14.27
N GLY A 166 -25.29 8.48 -15.37
CA GLY A 166 -26.55 9.24 -15.30
C GLY A 166 -26.40 10.72 -14.92
N LYS A 167 -25.19 11.27 -14.85
CA LYS A 167 -24.97 12.71 -14.62
C LYS A 167 -25.20 13.50 -15.90
N VAL A 168 -25.95 14.59 -15.79
CA VAL A 168 -26.21 15.52 -16.89
C VAL A 168 -25.18 16.66 -16.82
N PHE A 169 -24.61 17.02 -17.95
CA PHE A 169 -23.62 18.10 -18.07
C PHE A 169 -24.22 19.31 -18.75
N THR A 170 -23.90 20.49 -18.24
CA THR A 170 -24.10 21.76 -18.96
C THR A 170 -22.80 22.12 -19.65
N TRP A 171 -22.91 22.51 -20.92
CA TRP A 171 -21.77 22.85 -21.77
C TRP A 171 -21.75 24.33 -22.08
N SER A 172 -20.58 24.92 -22.10
CA SER A 172 -20.39 26.32 -22.46
C SER A 172 -19.07 26.52 -23.23
N SER A 173 -19.06 27.48 -24.16
CA SER A 173 -17.85 27.95 -24.83
C SER A 173 -17.49 29.32 -24.33
N SER A 174 -16.20 29.59 -24.05
CA SER A 174 -15.71 30.89 -23.60
C SER A 174 -15.73 31.93 -24.72
N ALA A 175 -15.76 31.49 -26.00
CA ALA A 175 -15.89 32.37 -27.18
C ALA A 175 -16.72 31.65 -28.25
N THR A 176 -18.04 31.88 -28.24
CA THR A 176 -18.96 31.28 -29.20
C THR A 176 -18.75 31.79 -30.64
N THR A 177 -18.08 32.93 -30.80
CA THR A 177 -17.61 33.42 -32.07
C THR A 177 -16.48 32.62 -32.70
N VAL A 178 -15.76 31.84 -31.90
CA VAL A 178 -14.68 30.94 -32.33
C VAL A 178 -15.20 29.51 -32.49
N ALA A 179 -15.89 28.97 -31.47
CA ALA A 179 -16.56 27.68 -31.57
C ALA A 179 -17.79 27.65 -30.66
N THR A 180 -18.88 27.05 -31.14
CA THR A 180 -20.07 26.76 -30.33
C THR A 180 -20.05 25.34 -29.83
N VAL A 181 -20.81 25.08 -28.74
CA VAL A 181 -21.02 23.73 -28.21
C VAL A 181 -22.51 23.49 -27.95
N SER A 182 -22.99 22.32 -28.30
CA SER A 182 -24.37 21.91 -28.02
C SER A 182 -24.53 21.34 -26.60
N ALA A 183 -25.77 21.15 -26.17
CA ALA A 183 -26.10 20.50 -24.90
C ALA A 183 -25.59 19.04 -24.80
N THR A 184 -25.24 18.41 -25.91
CA THR A 184 -24.70 17.03 -25.97
C THR A 184 -23.19 17.00 -26.14
N GLY A 185 -22.48 18.14 -26.04
CA GLY A 185 -21.03 18.23 -26.20
C GLY A 185 -20.52 18.27 -27.65
N ALA A 186 -21.44 18.41 -28.66
CA ALA A 186 -21.02 18.59 -30.05
C ALA A 186 -20.53 20.02 -30.23
N VAL A 187 -19.27 20.16 -30.66
CA VAL A 187 -18.57 21.42 -30.93
C VAL A 187 -18.60 21.71 -32.39
N THR A 188 -18.92 22.94 -32.77
CA THR A 188 -18.85 23.44 -34.17
C THR A 188 -17.87 24.60 -34.25
N ALA A 189 -16.89 24.50 -35.13
CA ALA A 189 -15.88 25.53 -35.40
C ALA A 189 -16.51 26.68 -36.25
N VAL A 190 -16.47 27.90 -35.73
CA VAL A 190 -17.12 29.07 -36.36
C VAL A 190 -16.12 29.99 -37.03
N ALA A 191 -15.07 30.42 -36.34
CA ALA A 191 -14.04 31.32 -36.88
C ALA A 191 -12.66 30.95 -36.28
N ALA A 192 -11.60 31.27 -37.01
CA ALA A 192 -10.22 31.02 -36.57
C ALA A 192 -9.92 31.68 -35.23
N GLY A 193 -9.26 30.93 -34.35
CA GLY A 193 -8.91 31.36 -32.99
C GLY A 193 -8.85 30.21 -32.02
N SER A 194 -8.71 30.51 -30.73
CA SER A 194 -8.73 29.51 -29.67
C SER A 194 -9.83 29.86 -28.68
N THR A 195 -10.54 28.84 -28.21
CA THR A 195 -11.56 28.96 -27.16
C THR A 195 -11.49 27.75 -26.23
N THR A 196 -12.07 27.86 -25.05
CA THR A 196 -12.23 26.70 -24.13
C THR A 196 -13.70 26.32 -24.09
N VAL A 197 -13.95 25.03 -24.20
CA VAL A 197 -15.27 24.43 -23.95
C VAL A 197 -15.26 23.76 -22.58
N THR A 198 -16.23 24.13 -21.75
CA THR A 198 -16.33 23.66 -20.36
C THR A 198 -17.59 22.83 -20.18
N ALA A 199 -17.44 21.66 -19.56
CA ALA A 199 -18.56 20.84 -19.08
C ALA A 199 -18.68 20.97 -17.56
N THR A 200 -19.88 21.18 -17.06
CA THR A 200 -20.14 21.38 -15.63
C THR A 200 -21.28 20.46 -15.19
N THR A 201 -21.11 19.81 -14.06
CA THR A 201 -22.18 19.06 -13.34
C THR A 201 -21.93 19.14 -11.83
N ALA A 202 -22.98 19.27 -11.03
CA ALA A 202 -22.92 19.35 -9.57
C ALA A 202 -21.87 20.34 -9.02
N GLY A 203 -21.67 21.48 -9.70
CA GLY A 203 -20.70 22.51 -9.29
C GLY A 203 -19.23 22.17 -9.57
N LYS A 204 -18.95 21.05 -10.25
CA LYS A 204 -17.62 20.68 -10.72
C LYS A 204 -17.53 20.85 -12.22
N SER A 205 -16.37 21.24 -12.74
CA SER A 205 -16.16 21.49 -14.14
C SER A 205 -14.81 20.99 -14.63
N ALA A 206 -14.74 20.72 -15.94
CA ALA A 206 -13.50 20.52 -16.67
C ALA A 206 -13.60 21.26 -18.01
N SER A 207 -12.45 21.57 -18.60
CA SER A 207 -12.38 22.32 -19.86
C SER A 207 -11.50 21.63 -20.90
N ALA A 208 -11.89 21.74 -22.16
CA ALA A 208 -11.11 21.34 -23.32
C ALA A 208 -10.76 22.55 -24.16
N THR A 209 -9.53 22.60 -24.69
CA THR A 209 -9.10 23.66 -25.61
C THR A 209 -9.51 23.33 -27.03
N ILE A 210 -10.19 24.24 -27.69
CA ILE A 210 -10.58 24.15 -29.10
C ILE A 210 -9.79 25.20 -29.89
N SER A 211 -8.95 24.74 -30.80
CA SER A 211 -8.23 25.60 -31.77
C SER A 211 -8.92 25.51 -33.12
N VAL A 212 -9.48 26.61 -33.57
CA VAL A 212 -10.10 26.70 -34.90
C VAL A 212 -9.13 27.33 -35.89
N THR A 213 -8.86 26.61 -36.98
CA THR A 213 -7.92 27.04 -38.01
C THR A 213 -8.68 27.50 -39.25
N THR A 214 -8.10 28.43 -40.01
CA THR A 214 -8.67 28.86 -41.30
C THR A 214 -8.68 27.69 -42.27
N SER A 215 -9.83 27.49 -42.94
CA SER A 215 -9.96 26.48 -43.99
C SER A 215 -9.04 26.83 -45.16
N GLY A 216 -7.99 26.05 -45.39
CA GLY A 216 -7.21 26.12 -46.61
C GLY A 216 -5.68 26.10 -46.54
N ALA A 217 -5.07 26.47 -45.40
CA ALA A 217 -3.60 26.57 -45.37
C ALA A 217 -2.87 25.43 -44.65
N ASP A 218 -3.56 24.58 -43.86
CA ASP A 218 -2.86 23.71 -42.89
C ASP A 218 -3.25 22.24 -42.96
N SER A 219 -3.94 21.79 -44.00
CA SER A 219 -4.29 20.39 -44.21
C SER A 219 -3.21 19.56 -44.91
N VAL A 220 -2.13 20.20 -45.33
CA VAL A 220 -1.02 19.56 -46.06
C VAL A 220 -0.11 18.86 -45.03
N ILE A 221 0.13 17.56 -45.22
CA ILE A 221 1.08 16.83 -44.41
C ILE A 221 2.50 17.31 -44.68
N ALA A 222 3.15 17.92 -43.71
CA ALA A 222 4.55 18.28 -43.76
C ALA A 222 5.47 17.22 -43.20
N ASN A 223 4.98 16.45 -42.22
CA ASN A 223 5.74 15.39 -41.55
C ASN A 223 4.81 14.26 -41.05
N ILE A 224 5.31 13.05 -41.12
CA ILE A 224 4.72 11.87 -40.49
C ILE A 224 5.67 11.37 -39.39
N THR A 225 5.15 10.99 -38.24
CA THR A 225 5.92 10.37 -37.15
C THR A 225 5.34 9.00 -36.86
N LEU A 226 6.21 7.98 -36.69
CA LEU A 226 5.82 6.64 -36.31
C LEU A 226 6.19 6.36 -34.85
N GLN A 227 5.34 5.64 -34.14
CA GLN A 227 5.58 5.15 -32.80
C GLN A 227 5.16 3.68 -32.70
N PRO A 228 6.01 2.86 -32.02
CA PRO A 228 7.37 3.17 -31.56
C PRO A 228 8.37 3.40 -32.72
N ALA A 229 9.48 4.10 -32.44
CA ALA A 229 10.55 4.37 -33.44
C ALA A 229 11.28 3.09 -33.88
N SER A 230 11.21 2.03 -33.08
CA SER A 230 11.63 0.67 -33.44
C SER A 230 10.81 -0.33 -32.62
N THR A 231 10.65 -1.57 -33.14
CA THR A 231 9.95 -2.62 -32.40
C THR A 231 10.56 -3.99 -32.69
N THR A 232 10.47 -4.88 -31.71
CA THR A 232 10.82 -6.30 -31.85
C THR A 232 9.55 -7.13 -31.80
N VAL A 233 9.38 -8.05 -32.73
CA VAL A 233 8.20 -8.92 -32.86
C VAL A 233 8.68 -10.37 -32.90
N VAL A 234 8.03 -11.25 -32.17
CA VAL A 234 8.31 -12.70 -32.24
C VAL A 234 7.62 -13.29 -33.46
N VAL A 235 8.25 -14.28 -34.11
CA VAL A 235 7.62 -14.99 -35.22
C VAL A 235 6.22 -15.49 -34.84
N GLY A 236 5.21 -15.17 -35.67
CA GLY A 236 3.81 -15.53 -35.46
C GLY A 236 3.03 -14.57 -34.55
N THR A 237 3.66 -13.57 -33.97
CA THR A 237 2.98 -12.54 -33.12
C THR A 237 2.85 -11.21 -33.85
N THR A 238 2.07 -10.29 -33.25
CA THR A 238 1.80 -8.98 -33.84
C THR A 238 2.22 -7.85 -32.90
N ALA A 239 2.56 -6.69 -33.50
CA ALA A 239 2.75 -5.42 -32.81
C ALA A 239 2.04 -4.32 -33.58
N SER A 240 1.45 -3.34 -32.87
CA SER A 240 0.79 -2.19 -33.50
C SER A 240 1.75 -1.02 -33.63
N LEU A 241 1.81 -0.43 -34.79
CA LEU A 241 2.47 0.84 -35.09
C LEU A 241 1.44 1.93 -35.23
N GLY A 242 1.68 3.09 -34.63
CA GLY A 242 0.88 4.28 -34.77
C GLY A 242 1.56 5.27 -35.74
N ALA A 243 0.80 5.86 -36.67
CA ALA A 243 1.27 6.93 -37.54
C ALA A 243 0.52 8.23 -37.20
N VAL A 244 1.25 9.33 -37.09
CA VAL A 244 0.70 10.66 -36.83
C VAL A 244 1.20 11.63 -37.90
N ALA A 245 0.26 12.19 -38.64
CA ALA A 245 0.55 13.25 -39.63
C ALA A 245 0.52 14.61 -38.94
N LYS A 246 1.50 15.46 -39.30
CA LYS A 246 1.61 16.83 -38.80
C LYS A 246 1.79 17.81 -39.97
N ASN A 247 1.24 19.02 -39.81
CA ASN A 247 1.49 20.12 -40.75
C ASN A 247 2.84 20.82 -40.50
N ALA A 248 3.17 21.84 -41.27
CA ALA A 248 4.41 22.59 -41.13
C ALA A 248 4.55 23.33 -39.79
N ALA A 249 3.45 23.63 -39.10
CA ALA A 249 3.43 24.20 -37.76
C ALA A 249 3.57 23.14 -36.65
N GLY A 250 3.71 21.85 -36.98
CA GLY A 250 3.82 20.75 -36.02
C GLY A 250 2.48 20.28 -35.42
N GLN A 251 1.35 20.82 -35.91
CA GLN A 251 0.02 20.44 -35.44
C GLN A 251 -0.39 19.08 -36.01
N VAL A 252 -1.07 18.25 -35.22
CA VAL A 252 -1.55 16.94 -35.66
C VAL A 252 -2.77 17.09 -36.56
N LEU A 253 -2.70 16.46 -37.75
CA LEU A 253 -3.76 16.40 -38.72
C LEU A 253 -4.60 15.13 -38.54
N GLY A 254 -5.81 15.29 -38.04
CA GLY A 254 -6.78 14.20 -37.87
C GLY A 254 -7.39 13.76 -39.22
N GLY A 255 -7.94 12.51 -39.25
CA GLY A 255 -8.66 12.00 -40.44
C GLY A 255 -7.78 11.62 -41.63
N LYS A 256 -6.46 11.61 -41.49
CA LYS A 256 -5.55 11.17 -42.54
C LYS A 256 -5.46 9.66 -42.60
N THR A 257 -5.52 9.10 -43.80
CA THR A 257 -5.34 7.66 -44.06
C THR A 257 -3.91 7.36 -44.45
N PHE A 258 -3.32 6.31 -43.91
CA PHE A 258 -1.96 5.92 -44.20
C PHE A 258 -1.94 4.62 -45.01
N THR A 259 -1.07 4.58 -45.99
CA THR A 259 -0.68 3.35 -46.67
C THR A 259 0.56 2.77 -45.97
N TRP A 260 0.56 1.48 -45.72
CA TRP A 260 1.62 0.82 -45.02
C TRP A 260 2.33 -0.18 -45.94
N SER A 261 3.64 -0.25 -45.83
CA SER A 261 4.44 -1.23 -46.57
C SER A 261 5.62 -1.72 -45.76
N SER A 262 6.04 -2.94 -46.01
CA SER A 262 7.23 -3.57 -45.45
C SER A 262 8.27 -3.80 -46.54
N ALA A 263 9.53 -3.46 -46.26
CA ALA A 263 10.65 -3.68 -47.18
C ALA A 263 11.00 -5.16 -47.36
N ALA A 264 10.59 -6.01 -46.37
CA ALA A 264 10.80 -7.47 -46.44
C ALA A 264 9.58 -8.21 -45.90
N PRO A 265 8.50 -8.38 -46.67
CA PRO A 265 7.27 -9.01 -46.22
C PRO A 265 7.43 -10.49 -45.92
N ASN A 266 8.49 -11.14 -46.39
CA ASN A 266 8.89 -12.50 -46.01
C ASN A 266 9.48 -12.59 -44.58
N VAL A 267 9.89 -11.45 -43.98
CA VAL A 267 10.37 -11.36 -42.61
C VAL A 267 9.29 -10.75 -41.69
N ALA A 268 8.71 -9.62 -42.10
CA ALA A 268 7.64 -8.98 -41.34
C ALA A 268 6.60 -8.39 -42.32
N THR A 269 5.32 -8.67 -42.16
CA THR A 269 4.22 -8.04 -42.87
C THR A 269 3.63 -6.90 -42.06
N VAL A 270 2.95 -5.98 -42.71
CA VAL A 270 2.17 -4.90 -42.07
C VAL A 270 0.78 -4.80 -42.69
N SER A 271 -0.25 -4.69 -41.85
CA SER A 271 -1.64 -4.48 -42.31
C SER A 271 -1.91 -3.03 -42.71
N SER A 272 -3.02 -2.79 -43.38
CA SER A 272 -3.51 -1.43 -43.71
C SER A 272 -3.80 -0.57 -42.45
N THR A 273 -3.90 -1.16 -41.28
CA THR A 273 -4.11 -0.49 -39.99
C THR A 273 -2.82 -0.32 -39.18
N GLY A 274 -1.65 -0.65 -39.74
CA GLY A 274 -0.35 -0.52 -39.07
C GLY A 274 -0.02 -1.68 -38.09
N VAL A 275 -0.73 -2.82 -38.15
CA VAL A 275 -0.39 -3.99 -37.36
C VAL A 275 0.68 -4.79 -38.10
N VAL A 276 1.85 -4.89 -37.47
CA VAL A 276 2.98 -5.69 -37.97
C VAL A 276 2.84 -7.12 -37.48
N THR A 277 3.10 -8.10 -38.37
CA THR A 277 3.18 -9.53 -38.01
C THR A 277 4.58 -10.05 -38.34
N GLY A 278 5.24 -10.69 -37.36
CA GLY A 278 6.52 -11.38 -37.57
C GLY A 278 6.31 -12.68 -38.37
N VAL A 279 6.95 -12.81 -39.53
CA VAL A 279 6.81 -13.97 -40.44
C VAL A 279 7.99 -14.92 -40.31
N ALA A 280 9.21 -14.39 -40.36
CA ALA A 280 10.44 -15.18 -40.22
C ALA A 280 11.51 -14.36 -39.47
N ILE A 281 12.43 -15.05 -38.80
CA ILE A 281 13.55 -14.39 -38.08
C ILE A 281 14.36 -13.53 -39.05
N GLY A 282 14.63 -12.28 -38.68
CA GLY A 282 15.43 -11.38 -39.45
C GLY A 282 15.20 -9.89 -39.10
N GLY A 283 15.90 -9.03 -39.78
CA GLY A 283 15.78 -7.59 -39.58
C GLY A 283 17.07 -6.92 -39.14
N PRO A 284 17.06 -5.61 -38.92
CA PRO A 284 15.85 -4.75 -38.95
C PRO A 284 15.23 -4.59 -40.34
N VAL A 285 13.91 -4.82 -40.43
CA VAL A 285 13.09 -4.57 -41.60
C VAL A 285 12.50 -3.15 -41.51
N THR A 286 12.63 -2.40 -42.56
CA THR A 286 12.01 -1.06 -42.65
C THR A 286 10.52 -1.21 -42.95
N VAL A 287 9.67 -0.72 -42.05
CA VAL A 287 8.22 -0.54 -42.25
C VAL A 287 7.96 0.93 -42.50
N THR A 288 7.23 1.23 -43.54
CA THR A 288 6.92 2.60 -43.98
C THR A 288 5.43 2.87 -43.86
N ALA A 289 5.08 4.02 -43.30
CA ALA A 289 3.74 4.60 -43.43
C ALA A 289 3.83 5.86 -44.37
N ALA A 290 2.96 5.94 -45.35
CA ALA A 290 2.91 7.05 -46.27
C ALA A 290 1.50 7.62 -46.41
N ALA A 291 1.38 8.93 -46.59
CA ALA A 291 0.14 9.66 -46.85
C ALA A 291 0.45 10.97 -47.61
N GLU A 292 -0.30 11.25 -48.66
CA GLU A 292 -0.24 12.54 -49.41
C GLU A 292 1.20 12.95 -49.83
N GLY A 293 2.02 11.98 -50.23
CA GLY A 293 3.40 12.22 -50.70
C GLY A 293 4.46 12.31 -49.61
N GLN A 294 4.08 12.27 -48.33
CA GLN A 294 4.99 12.19 -47.19
C GLN A 294 5.10 10.76 -46.68
N SER A 295 6.23 10.41 -46.09
CA SER A 295 6.43 9.09 -45.49
C SER A 295 7.31 9.15 -44.25
N ALA A 296 7.15 8.15 -43.37
CA ALA A 296 8.03 7.91 -42.25
C ALA A 296 8.29 6.41 -42.12
N THR A 297 9.42 6.05 -41.49
CA THR A 297 9.86 4.67 -41.37
C THR A 297 10.10 4.31 -39.93
N THR A 298 9.92 3.02 -39.61
CA THR A 298 10.29 2.41 -38.31
C THR A 298 11.04 1.10 -38.59
N ALA A 299 11.95 0.73 -37.71
CA ALA A 299 12.69 -0.53 -37.78
C ALA A 299 11.97 -1.64 -37.02
N VAL A 300 11.75 -2.77 -37.67
CA VAL A 300 11.14 -3.96 -37.09
C VAL A 300 12.14 -5.11 -37.12
N THR A 301 12.44 -5.69 -35.96
CA THR A 301 13.25 -6.89 -35.85
C THR A 301 12.35 -8.08 -35.50
N VAL A 302 12.42 -9.15 -36.29
CA VAL A 302 11.68 -10.38 -35.96
C VAL A 302 12.64 -11.40 -35.36
N VAL A 303 12.32 -11.79 -34.14
CA VAL A 303 13.11 -12.76 -33.38
C VAL A 303 12.43 -14.13 -33.36
N ALA A 304 13.21 -15.20 -33.12
CA ALA A 304 12.66 -16.55 -32.96
C ALA A 304 11.57 -16.56 -31.90
N THR A 305 10.58 -17.41 -32.08
CA THR A 305 9.75 -17.87 -30.96
C THR A 305 10.73 -18.46 -29.95
N PRO A 306 10.87 -17.90 -28.76
CA PRO A 306 11.76 -18.48 -27.78
C PRO A 306 11.27 -19.91 -27.55
N SER A 307 12.11 -20.91 -27.81
CA SER A 307 11.77 -22.29 -27.47
C SER A 307 11.42 -22.32 -25.99
N SER A 308 10.27 -22.84 -25.59
CA SER A 308 9.90 -22.96 -24.19
C SER A 308 10.96 -23.83 -23.53
N SER A 309 11.87 -23.16 -22.82
CA SER A 309 13.05 -23.84 -22.29
C SER A 309 12.95 -24.04 -20.78
N GLY A 310 11.90 -23.52 -20.14
CA GLY A 310 11.71 -23.64 -18.70
C GLY A 310 10.25 -23.86 -18.30
N THR A 311 10.04 -24.76 -17.34
CA THR A 311 8.76 -24.91 -16.65
C THR A 311 8.92 -24.45 -15.20
N ILE A 312 8.10 -23.48 -14.81
CA ILE A 312 7.96 -23.05 -13.45
C ILE A 312 6.73 -23.76 -12.86
N THR A 313 6.92 -24.42 -11.73
CA THR A 313 5.85 -25.11 -11.00
C THR A 313 5.62 -24.46 -9.66
N VAL A 314 4.39 -23.99 -9.44
CA VAL A 314 3.94 -23.45 -8.14
C VAL A 314 3.27 -24.57 -7.35
N ASN A 315 3.71 -24.79 -6.12
CA ASN A 315 3.10 -25.75 -5.19
C ASN A 315 2.46 -25.00 -4.03
N SER A 316 1.16 -24.82 -4.09
CA SER A 316 0.38 -24.09 -3.08
C SER A 316 0.20 -24.85 -1.75
N ALA A 317 0.47 -26.17 -1.72
CA ALA A 317 0.42 -26.95 -0.50
C ALA A 317 1.63 -26.69 0.41
N GLN A 318 2.76 -26.28 -0.17
CA GLN A 318 3.96 -25.94 0.59
C GLN A 318 4.03 -24.42 0.77
N GLN A 319 3.85 -23.97 2.02
CA GLN A 319 3.81 -22.57 2.41
C GLN A 319 5.01 -22.23 3.30
N PHE A 320 5.42 -20.97 3.22
CA PHE A 320 6.53 -20.42 3.99
C PHE A 320 6.06 -19.20 4.79
N GLN A 321 6.87 -18.13 4.85
CA GLN A 321 6.58 -16.93 5.61
C GLN A 321 5.33 -16.18 5.11
N THR A 322 4.70 -15.46 6.05
CA THR A 322 3.66 -14.47 5.76
C THR A 322 4.29 -13.08 5.75
N MET A 323 4.04 -12.32 4.70
CA MET A 323 4.59 -10.98 4.52
C MET A 323 3.97 -9.98 5.49
N THR A 324 4.82 -9.19 6.15
CA THR A 324 4.44 -8.06 7.00
C THR A 324 4.72 -6.72 6.33
N GLY A 325 5.22 -6.73 5.10
CA GLY A 325 5.23 -5.57 4.22
C GLY A 325 6.55 -5.26 3.55
N TRP A 326 6.45 -4.28 2.63
CA TRP A 326 7.55 -3.65 1.94
C TRP A 326 7.81 -2.32 2.61
N GLU A 327 8.97 -2.22 3.27
CA GLU A 327 9.26 -1.12 4.18
C GLU A 327 10.06 -0.01 3.52
N ALA A 328 9.83 1.22 3.97
CA ALA A 328 10.68 2.37 3.69
C ALA A 328 10.90 3.17 4.99
N LEU A 329 12.11 3.70 5.17
CA LEU A 329 12.37 4.71 6.19
C LEU A 329 11.66 6.02 5.79
N MET A 330 10.86 6.54 6.70
CA MET A 330 10.06 7.76 6.46
C MET A 330 10.87 9.04 6.67
N GLU A 331 12.07 9.06 6.13
CA GLU A 331 12.86 10.29 5.98
C GLU A 331 12.78 10.75 4.53
N ILE A 332 12.02 11.80 4.28
CA ILE A 332 11.92 12.44 2.98
C ILE A 332 12.56 13.80 3.07
N GLY A 333 13.73 13.92 2.44
CA GLY A 333 14.37 15.19 2.19
C GLY A 333 14.87 15.95 3.43
N GLN A 334 15.18 15.27 4.51
CA GLN A 334 15.56 15.92 5.77
C GLN A 334 17.01 16.38 5.75
N ALA A 335 17.92 15.60 5.14
CA ALA A 335 19.36 15.89 5.17
C ALA A 335 19.83 16.77 4.01
N GLU A 336 19.28 16.57 2.82
CA GLU A 336 19.84 17.10 1.58
C GLU A 336 18.90 18.01 0.82
N CYS A 337 17.58 17.91 1.05
CA CYS A 337 16.56 18.74 0.44
C CYS A 337 16.31 20.02 1.24
N ASP A 338 15.91 21.07 0.56
CA ASP A 338 15.31 22.21 1.22
C ASP A 338 13.97 21.80 1.85
N PRO A 339 13.79 21.86 3.17
CA PRO A 339 12.51 21.52 3.81
C PRO A 339 11.32 22.33 3.26
N ARG A 340 11.57 23.52 2.69
CA ARG A 340 10.53 24.35 2.05
C ARG A 340 10.04 23.75 0.73
N ALA A 341 10.92 23.10 -0.02
CA ALA A 341 10.57 22.45 -1.27
C ALA A 341 9.75 21.17 -1.05
N TYR A 342 9.81 20.58 0.15
CA TYR A 342 9.15 19.30 0.47
C TYR A 342 7.66 19.27 0.11
N GLN A 343 6.92 20.35 0.39
CA GLN A 343 5.49 20.42 0.11
C GLN A 343 5.17 20.34 -1.39
N THR A 344 6.12 20.68 -2.26
CA THR A 344 5.91 20.70 -3.71
C THR A 344 5.99 19.30 -4.35
N TYR A 345 6.80 18.39 -3.80
CA TYR A 345 6.99 17.05 -4.35
C TYR A 345 6.44 15.91 -3.46
N ARG A 346 6.07 16.20 -2.22
CA ARG A 346 5.58 15.21 -1.25
C ARG A 346 4.48 14.32 -1.81
N ASN A 347 3.44 14.93 -2.39
CA ASN A 347 2.29 14.19 -2.88
C ASN A 347 2.68 13.24 -4.00
N GLU A 348 3.55 13.65 -4.94
CA GLU A 348 4.05 12.78 -6.00
C GLU A 348 4.82 11.58 -5.43
N VAL A 349 5.70 11.79 -4.46
CA VAL A 349 6.44 10.70 -3.80
C VAL A 349 5.47 9.73 -3.11
N LEU A 350 4.47 10.23 -2.39
CA LEU A 350 3.49 9.39 -1.69
C LEU A 350 2.57 8.65 -2.66
N ASP A 351 2.16 9.28 -3.75
CA ASP A 351 1.37 8.64 -4.81
C ASP A 351 2.16 7.51 -5.47
N ARG A 352 3.41 7.75 -5.81
CA ARG A 352 4.29 6.72 -6.38
C ARG A 352 4.58 5.60 -5.39
N ALA A 353 4.83 5.93 -4.12
CA ALA A 353 5.04 4.94 -3.06
C ALA A 353 3.84 4.00 -2.92
N ALA A 354 2.61 4.55 -2.89
CA ALA A 354 1.39 3.79 -2.73
C ALA A 354 0.96 3.07 -4.01
N PHE A 355 0.89 3.80 -5.15
CA PHE A 355 0.21 3.33 -6.36
C PHE A 355 1.16 2.75 -7.40
N GLU A 356 2.41 3.21 -7.48
CA GLU A 356 3.40 2.68 -8.40
C GLU A 356 4.22 1.56 -7.75
N LEU A 357 4.81 1.80 -6.59
CA LEU A 357 5.73 0.87 -5.96
C LEU A 357 5.02 -0.16 -5.06
N GLY A 358 4.08 0.25 -4.22
CA GLY A 358 3.36 -0.62 -3.30
C GLY A 358 3.98 -0.69 -1.89
N ILE A 359 4.64 0.39 -1.44
CA ILE A 359 5.11 0.50 -0.05
C ILE A 359 3.90 0.45 0.87
N ASN A 360 3.90 -0.49 1.81
CA ASN A 360 2.80 -0.74 2.75
C ASN A 360 3.27 -1.00 4.19
N ARG A 361 4.57 -0.87 4.44
CA ARG A 361 5.18 -0.82 5.77
C ARG A 361 6.14 0.35 5.82
N ILE A 362 6.19 1.04 6.95
CA ILE A 362 7.08 2.18 7.15
C ILE A 362 7.78 2.09 8.48
N ARG A 363 9.00 2.63 8.50
CA ARG A 363 9.82 2.74 9.69
C ARG A 363 9.77 4.18 10.21
N LEU A 364 9.18 4.34 11.39
CA LEU A 364 9.03 5.61 12.11
C LEU A 364 10.11 5.71 13.16
N GLY A 365 11.04 6.64 13.02
CA GLY A 365 12.12 6.85 13.98
C GLY A 365 11.60 7.40 15.31
N LEU A 366 11.86 6.69 16.40
CA LEU A 366 11.72 7.18 17.76
C LEU A 366 13.09 7.62 18.27
N ARG A 367 13.28 8.92 18.36
CA ARG A 367 14.58 9.49 18.75
C ARG A 367 14.74 9.50 20.26
N ALA A 368 15.93 9.15 20.75
CA ALA A 368 16.22 9.23 22.18
C ALA A 368 15.96 10.64 22.74
N GLY A 369 16.27 11.68 21.97
CA GLY A 369 16.02 13.08 22.32
C GLY A 369 14.56 13.54 22.30
N PHE A 370 13.60 12.62 22.14
CA PHE A 370 12.19 12.95 22.44
C PHE A 370 11.97 13.12 23.95
N GLU A 371 12.79 12.49 24.79
CA GLU A 371 12.90 12.77 26.21
C GLU A 371 13.81 13.99 26.42
N ASN A 372 13.26 15.15 26.22
CA ASN A 372 13.88 16.45 26.35
C ASN A 372 12.78 17.51 26.38
N PRO A 373 12.76 18.44 27.36
CA PRO A 373 11.74 19.49 27.43
C PRO A 373 11.81 20.52 26.29
N VAL A 374 12.92 20.52 25.53
CA VAL A 374 13.12 21.46 24.41
C VAL A 374 12.76 20.81 23.09
N ASP A 375 11.74 21.36 22.41
CA ASP A 375 11.44 20.98 21.04
C ASP A 375 12.31 21.77 20.06
N TYR A 376 13.33 21.12 19.52
CA TYR A 376 14.24 21.70 18.54
C TYR A 376 13.71 21.69 17.10
N TRP A 377 12.61 21.00 16.81
CA TRP A 377 12.04 20.93 15.47
C TRP A 377 11.59 22.29 14.92
N PRO A 378 10.87 23.16 15.69
CA PRO A 378 10.55 24.51 15.24
C PRO A 378 11.77 25.40 14.95
N MET A 379 12.92 25.11 15.59
CA MET A 379 14.16 25.85 15.38
C MET A 379 14.90 25.44 14.09
N TYR A 380 14.63 24.25 13.58
CA TYR A 380 15.21 23.74 12.33
C TYR A 380 14.31 23.93 11.12
N ARG A 381 12.99 23.77 11.26
CA ARG A 381 12.04 23.86 10.14
C ARG A 381 12.18 25.17 9.36
N PRO A 382 11.60 25.30 8.14
CA PRO A 382 11.80 26.47 7.27
C PRO A 382 11.66 27.80 7.99
N GLY A 383 12.73 28.61 7.97
CA GLY A 383 12.83 29.85 8.73
C GLY A 383 13.43 29.73 10.13
N GLY A 384 13.78 28.51 10.56
CA GLY A 384 14.46 28.24 11.82
C GLY A 384 15.93 28.66 11.84
N GLN A 385 16.51 28.70 13.04
CA GLN A 385 17.89 29.18 13.29
C GLN A 385 18.94 28.07 13.18
N LEU A 386 18.52 26.78 13.25
CA LEU A 386 19.43 25.63 13.22
C LEU A 386 19.68 25.14 11.80
N THR A 387 20.92 24.75 11.52
CA THR A 387 21.25 23.92 10.36
C THR A 387 20.83 22.47 10.59
N PHE A 388 20.79 21.66 9.52
CA PHE A 388 20.49 20.21 9.63
C PHE A 388 21.41 19.52 10.64
N ASN A 389 22.73 19.71 10.53
CA ASN A 389 23.71 19.07 11.42
C ASN A 389 23.54 19.47 12.88
N GLN A 390 23.20 20.75 13.16
CA GLN A 390 22.92 21.20 14.51
C GLN A 390 21.66 20.56 15.08
N TRP A 391 20.62 20.42 14.27
CA TRP A 391 19.38 19.75 14.66
C TRP A 391 19.59 18.24 14.81
N GLU A 392 20.35 17.59 13.91
CA GLU A 392 20.65 16.15 13.99
C GLU A 392 21.31 15.75 15.31
N ILE A 393 22.22 16.58 15.83
CA ILE A 393 22.88 16.34 17.13
C ILE A 393 21.84 16.27 18.26
N THR A 394 20.76 17.06 18.18
CA THR A 394 19.70 17.08 19.22
C THR A 394 18.87 15.78 19.26
N TRP A 395 18.90 14.96 18.20
CA TRP A 395 18.16 13.68 18.15
C TRP A 395 18.59 12.71 19.25
N PHE A 396 19.75 12.92 19.79
CA PHE A 396 20.39 12.04 20.76
C PHE A 396 20.59 12.72 22.13
N GLN A 397 20.17 13.96 22.29
CA GLN A 397 20.27 14.70 23.55
C GLN A 397 19.10 14.33 24.46
N VAL A 398 19.35 13.37 25.35
CA VAL A 398 18.39 12.95 26.39
C VAL A 398 18.51 13.89 27.60
N VAL A 399 17.41 14.38 28.07
CA VAL A 399 17.26 15.09 29.35
C VAL A 399 16.18 14.38 30.12
N ASN A 400 16.56 13.63 31.15
CA ASN A 400 15.59 12.84 31.95
C ASN A 400 14.49 13.76 32.49
N ASP A 401 13.24 13.36 32.30
CA ASP A 401 12.06 14.14 32.67
C ASP A 401 11.87 14.23 34.20
N ASN A 402 12.33 13.21 34.93
CA ASN A 402 12.32 13.11 36.39
C ASN A 402 13.20 11.94 36.88
N ASN A 403 13.22 11.65 38.21
CA ASN A 403 14.03 10.58 38.80
C ASN A 403 13.28 9.26 39.02
N ASP A 404 12.00 9.20 38.67
CA ASP A 404 11.16 8.01 38.82
C ASP A 404 10.66 7.53 37.45
N PRO A 405 11.27 6.52 36.86
CA PRO A 405 10.91 6.06 35.51
C PRO A 405 9.47 5.51 35.40
N PHE A 406 8.75 5.37 36.53
CA PHE A 406 7.34 4.94 36.51
C PHE A 406 6.36 6.12 36.45
N VAL A 407 6.84 7.35 36.53
CA VAL A 407 6.02 8.58 36.51
C VAL A 407 6.39 9.44 35.30
N ILE A 408 5.62 9.32 34.21
CA ILE A 408 5.81 10.16 33.03
C ILE A 408 5.45 11.61 33.35
N ASN A 409 6.41 12.52 33.23
CA ASN A 409 6.17 13.96 33.25
C ASN A 409 6.02 14.48 31.81
N PRO A 410 4.80 14.76 31.32
CA PRO A 410 4.60 15.15 29.91
C PRO A 410 5.39 16.39 29.46
N ALA A 411 5.77 17.28 30.41
CA ALA A 411 6.57 18.46 30.09
C ALA A 411 8.05 18.13 29.79
N GLY A 412 8.50 16.92 30.11
CA GLY A 412 9.84 16.45 29.82
C GLY A 412 10.02 15.85 28.42
N PHE A 413 8.93 15.75 27.65
CA PHE A 413 8.95 15.15 26.30
C PHE A 413 8.60 16.15 25.22
N ASN A 414 9.23 16.00 24.05
CA ASN A 414 8.90 16.77 22.85
C ASN A 414 8.57 15.80 21.69
N PHE A 415 7.46 16.05 21.00
CA PHE A 415 7.00 15.23 19.89
C PHE A 415 6.77 16.02 18.59
N GLY A 416 7.27 17.26 18.48
CA GLY A 416 7.01 18.13 17.34
C GLY A 416 7.47 17.52 16.01
N TYR A 417 8.63 16.89 15.98
CA TYR A 417 9.11 16.20 14.78
C TYR A 417 8.37 14.87 14.51
N LEU A 418 8.02 14.13 15.56
CA LEU A 418 7.20 12.93 15.45
C LEU A 418 5.84 13.25 14.84
N ASP A 419 5.19 14.28 15.36
CA ASP A 419 3.91 14.78 14.88
C ASP A 419 3.98 15.20 13.41
N TYR A 420 5.01 15.99 13.05
CA TYR A 420 5.23 16.38 11.67
C TYR A 420 5.35 15.15 10.74
N THR A 421 6.12 14.14 11.14
CA THR A 421 6.29 12.92 10.36
C THR A 421 4.95 12.17 10.19
N ILE A 422 4.17 12.05 11.27
CA ILE A 422 2.87 11.39 11.22
C ILE A 422 1.90 12.16 10.33
N GLU A 423 1.77 13.47 10.51
CA GLU A 423 0.82 14.32 9.78
C GLU A 423 1.18 14.49 8.30
N GLN A 424 2.47 14.61 7.99
CA GLN A 424 2.91 14.89 6.63
C GLN A 424 3.17 13.63 5.80
N LEU A 425 3.42 12.48 6.39
CA LEU A 425 3.83 11.27 5.70
C LEU A 425 2.92 10.08 6.00
N ILE A 426 2.76 9.72 7.29
CA ILE A 426 2.09 8.47 7.67
C ILE A 426 0.60 8.52 7.36
N LEU A 427 -0.11 9.53 7.83
CA LEU A 427 -1.54 9.66 7.59
C LEU A 427 -1.87 9.82 6.10
N PRO A 428 -1.16 10.66 5.31
CA PRO A 428 -1.39 10.75 3.87
C PRO A 428 -1.08 9.46 3.10
N LEU A 429 -0.05 8.69 3.50
CA LEU A 429 0.26 7.40 2.87
C LEU A 429 -0.81 6.35 3.23
N ARG A 430 -1.21 6.28 4.50
CA ARG A 430 -2.29 5.39 4.96
C ARG A 430 -3.59 5.63 4.19
N GLN A 431 -3.98 6.89 4.00
CA GLN A 431 -5.18 7.24 3.23
C GLN A 431 -5.12 6.71 1.80
N ARG A 432 -3.96 6.81 1.14
CA ARG A 432 -3.75 6.29 -0.21
C ARG A 432 -3.88 4.77 -0.27
N LEU A 433 -3.28 4.07 0.68
CA LEU A 433 -3.38 2.61 0.75
C LEU A 433 -4.82 2.16 1.05
N GLN A 434 -5.51 2.84 1.95
CA GLN A 434 -6.92 2.54 2.26
C GLN A 434 -7.84 2.71 1.04
N SER A 435 -7.55 3.68 0.16
CA SER A 435 -8.29 3.84 -1.10
C SER A 435 -8.13 2.64 -2.06
N ARG A 436 -7.13 1.76 -1.80
CA ARG A 436 -6.89 0.50 -2.51
C ARG A 436 -7.36 -0.73 -1.74
N GLY A 437 -7.98 -0.56 -0.57
CA GLY A 437 -8.33 -1.65 0.33
C GLY A 437 -7.13 -2.27 1.05
N GLU A 438 -6.01 -1.55 1.15
CA GLU A 438 -4.81 -1.97 1.87
C GLU A 438 -4.63 -1.15 3.13
N ASP A 439 -3.92 -1.70 4.13
CA ASP A 439 -3.55 -1.01 5.36
C ASP A 439 -2.06 -0.70 5.37
N LEU A 440 -1.65 0.22 6.24
CA LEU A 440 -0.27 0.61 6.45
C LEU A 440 0.25 0.04 7.76
N TRP A 441 1.30 -0.79 7.68
CA TRP A 441 2.04 -1.23 8.86
C TRP A 441 3.02 -0.14 9.30
N VAL A 442 2.91 0.32 10.53
CA VAL A 442 3.82 1.30 11.13
C VAL A 442 4.76 0.57 12.10
N SER A 443 6.05 0.57 11.81
CA SER A 443 7.12 0.03 12.66
C SER A 443 7.84 1.19 13.34
N ALA A 444 7.67 1.33 14.64
CA ALA A 444 8.45 2.29 15.42
C ALA A 444 9.85 1.76 15.64
N SER A 445 10.89 2.56 15.41
CA SER A 445 12.30 2.16 15.56
C SER A 445 13.03 3.13 16.47
N TYR A 446 13.54 2.63 17.60
CA TYR A 446 14.31 3.46 18.52
C TYR A 446 15.70 3.78 17.95
N THR A 447 15.99 5.07 17.82
CA THR A 447 17.26 5.61 17.33
C THR A 447 17.98 6.36 18.45
N GLY A 448 18.86 5.66 19.14
CA GLY A 448 19.65 6.22 20.26
C GLY A 448 21.03 5.57 20.38
N ALA A 449 21.35 4.62 19.48
CA ALA A 449 22.56 3.81 19.60
C ALA A 449 23.86 4.63 19.51
N ARG A 450 23.87 5.75 18.80
CA ARG A 450 25.05 6.60 18.58
C ARG A 450 25.21 7.77 19.57
N SER A 451 24.33 7.85 20.56
CA SER A 451 24.32 8.98 21.50
C SER A 451 25.43 8.88 22.54
N PRO A 452 26.27 9.91 22.72
CA PRO A 452 27.16 10.01 23.87
C PRO A 452 26.41 10.09 25.21
N THR A 453 25.17 10.63 25.17
CA THR A 453 24.27 10.79 26.33
C THR A 453 23.19 9.72 26.38
N GLY A 454 23.01 8.90 25.34
CA GLY A 454 22.05 7.80 25.25
C GLY A 454 22.36 6.58 26.12
N VAL A 455 23.36 6.69 26.99
CA VAL A 455 23.69 5.73 28.04
C VAL A 455 22.50 5.55 29.01
N LEU A 456 21.68 6.62 29.19
CA LEU A 456 20.48 6.53 30.05
C LEU A 456 19.58 5.37 29.62
N HIS A 457 19.06 5.39 28.42
CA HIS A 457 18.13 4.36 27.91
C HIS A 457 18.82 3.00 27.68
N ARG A 458 20.13 2.99 27.36
CA ARG A 458 20.89 1.76 27.17
C ARG A 458 21.01 0.95 28.46
N ASP A 459 21.31 1.62 29.56
CA ASP A 459 21.69 0.98 30.82
C ASP A 459 20.55 0.96 31.83
N ASN A 460 19.43 1.68 31.57
CA ASN A 460 18.24 1.74 32.43
C ASN A 460 17.00 1.29 31.64
N PRO A 461 16.60 0.02 31.75
CA PRO A 461 15.46 -0.52 31.01
C PRO A 461 14.12 0.18 31.30
N GLU A 462 13.93 0.70 32.51
CA GLU A 462 12.69 1.38 32.87
C GLU A 462 12.59 2.78 32.26
N GLU A 463 13.69 3.55 32.18
CA GLU A 463 13.76 4.82 31.47
C GLU A 463 13.52 4.63 29.97
N TYR A 464 14.14 3.61 29.36
CA TYR A 464 13.85 3.23 27.99
C TYR A 464 12.34 2.95 27.79
N ALA A 465 11.76 2.16 28.71
CA ALA A 465 10.35 1.79 28.63
C ALA A 465 9.41 2.97 28.88
N GLU A 466 9.84 3.97 29.64
CA GLU A 466 9.11 5.22 29.85
C GLU A 466 8.99 6.03 28.57
N LEU A 467 10.11 6.34 27.90
CA LEU A 467 10.10 7.02 26.60
C LEU A 467 9.19 6.31 25.59
N ILE A 468 9.30 4.97 25.51
CA ILE A 468 8.47 4.18 24.59
C ILE A 468 6.99 4.30 24.94
N LEU A 469 6.64 4.19 26.21
CA LEU A 469 5.25 4.30 26.68
C LEU A 469 4.70 5.73 26.44
N ALA A 470 5.45 6.77 26.78
CA ALA A 470 5.07 8.16 26.55
C ALA A 470 4.79 8.42 25.06
N THR A 471 5.66 7.89 24.19
CA THR A 471 5.50 8.02 22.73
C THR A 471 4.25 7.28 22.23
N PHE A 472 3.99 6.06 22.68
CA PHE A 472 2.81 5.30 22.29
C PHE A 472 1.51 5.95 22.77
N GLN A 473 1.50 6.46 23.99
CA GLN A 473 0.36 7.21 24.55
C GLN A 473 0.11 8.48 23.75
N HIS A 474 1.14 9.25 23.42
CA HIS A 474 1.03 10.45 22.61
C HIS A 474 0.41 10.16 21.24
N ILE A 475 0.93 9.16 20.51
CA ILE A 475 0.41 8.76 19.19
C ILE A 475 -1.05 8.32 19.30
N GLN A 476 -1.38 7.49 20.31
CA GLN A 476 -2.75 7.01 20.51
C GLN A 476 -3.71 8.16 20.87
N GLN A 477 -3.32 9.05 21.75
CA GLN A 477 -4.17 10.17 22.18
C GLN A 477 -4.43 11.16 21.05
N LYS A 478 -3.39 11.49 20.28
CA LYS A 478 -3.48 12.52 19.25
C LYS A 478 -4.05 12.00 17.93
N TYR A 479 -3.72 10.77 17.55
CA TYR A 479 -4.02 10.25 16.21
C TYR A 479 -4.93 9.01 16.19
N GLY A 480 -5.29 8.46 17.33
CA GLY A 480 -6.21 7.33 17.45
C GLY A 480 -5.63 5.97 17.04
N PHE A 481 -4.30 5.85 16.89
CA PHE A 481 -3.62 4.58 16.61
C PHE A 481 -2.31 4.49 17.38
N TYR A 482 -1.72 3.29 17.43
CA TYR A 482 -0.34 3.09 17.88
C TYR A 482 0.44 2.22 16.89
N PRO A 483 1.79 2.26 16.91
CA PRO A 483 2.61 1.46 16.00
C PRO A 483 2.34 -0.05 16.08
N ASN A 484 2.31 -0.72 14.93
CA ASN A 484 2.08 -2.17 14.84
C ASN A 484 3.26 -2.97 15.41
N SER A 485 4.48 -2.42 15.33
CA SER A 485 5.69 -3.03 15.87
C SER A 485 6.63 -2.01 16.49
N LEU A 486 7.47 -2.48 17.40
CA LEU A 486 8.58 -1.74 17.99
C LEU A 486 9.88 -2.45 17.68
N GLU A 487 10.73 -1.81 16.90
CA GLU A 487 12.12 -2.16 16.72
C GLU A 487 12.93 -1.59 17.90
N LEU A 488 13.54 -2.49 18.64
CA LEU A 488 14.13 -2.17 19.96
C LEU A 488 15.23 -1.13 19.91
N VAL A 489 16.18 -1.32 19.02
CA VAL A 489 17.33 -0.41 18.82
C VAL A 489 17.83 -0.52 17.39
N ASN A 490 17.99 0.60 16.72
CA ASN A 490 18.65 0.65 15.42
C ASN A 490 20.16 0.53 15.56
N GLU A 491 20.78 -0.49 14.94
CA GLU A 491 22.22 -0.75 14.90
C GLU A 491 22.91 -0.77 16.28
N PRO A 492 22.44 -1.58 17.22
CA PRO A 492 22.95 -1.60 18.57
C PRO A 492 24.44 -1.97 18.66
N ASN A 493 24.96 -2.76 17.73
CA ASN A 493 26.38 -3.15 17.66
C ASN A 493 27.30 -1.96 17.37
N ILE A 494 26.85 -0.95 16.61
CA ILE A 494 27.60 0.28 16.37
C ILE A 494 27.62 1.15 17.63
N GLY A 495 26.48 1.21 18.35
CA GLY A 495 26.34 1.98 19.59
C GLY A 495 26.89 1.30 20.84
N GLY A 496 27.46 0.10 20.72
CA GLY A 496 28.03 -0.63 21.86
C GLY A 496 26.97 -1.08 22.88
N TRP A 497 25.78 -1.43 22.43
CA TRP A 497 24.71 -1.94 23.31
C TRP A 497 24.92 -3.42 23.64
N PRO A 498 25.07 -3.79 24.92
CA PRO A 498 25.16 -5.19 25.28
C PRO A 498 23.85 -5.92 24.96
N PRO A 499 23.90 -7.15 24.42
CA PRO A 499 22.69 -7.92 24.10
C PRO A 499 21.76 -8.12 25.29
N VAL A 500 22.31 -8.27 26.52
CA VAL A 500 21.53 -8.40 27.75
C VAL A 500 20.75 -7.12 28.07
N ASN A 501 21.28 -5.95 27.78
CA ASN A 501 20.59 -4.68 27.98
C ASN A 501 19.41 -4.53 27.01
N ILE A 502 19.62 -4.92 25.74
CA ILE A 502 18.52 -4.93 24.74
C ILE A 502 17.41 -5.89 25.18
N ALA A 503 17.77 -7.06 25.70
CA ALA A 503 16.82 -8.03 26.23
C ALA A 503 16.02 -7.46 27.42
N ASN A 504 16.69 -6.78 28.34
CA ASN A 504 16.02 -6.15 29.49
C ASN A 504 15.12 -4.98 29.07
N ASN A 505 15.57 -4.17 28.12
CA ASN A 505 14.77 -3.08 27.52
C ASN A 505 13.49 -3.64 26.83
N LEU A 506 13.63 -4.73 26.09
CA LEU A 506 12.49 -5.45 25.52
C LEU A 506 11.46 -5.82 26.59
N LEU A 507 11.93 -6.47 27.66
CA LEU A 507 11.03 -6.96 28.71
C LEU A 507 10.37 -5.83 29.49
N ALA A 508 11.08 -4.74 29.78
CA ALA A 508 10.56 -3.56 30.45
C ALA A 508 9.51 -2.86 29.58
N ALA A 509 9.84 -2.58 28.29
CA ALA A 509 8.92 -1.96 27.36
C ALA A 509 7.67 -2.83 27.15
N ALA A 510 7.83 -4.15 26.96
CA ALA A 510 6.70 -5.06 26.77
C ALA A 510 5.76 -5.09 27.99
N ARG A 511 6.32 -5.11 29.20
CA ARG A 511 5.54 -5.06 30.43
C ARG A 511 4.73 -3.77 30.53
N ARG A 512 5.38 -2.61 30.32
CA ARG A 512 4.72 -1.29 30.46
C ARG A 512 3.69 -1.05 29.37
N LEU A 513 4.01 -1.38 28.12
CA LEU A 513 3.08 -1.23 27.00
C LEU A 513 1.84 -2.11 27.20
N ARG A 514 2.03 -3.39 27.56
CA ARG A 514 0.90 -4.30 27.81
C ARG A 514 0.06 -3.86 29.01
N GLY A 515 0.69 -3.37 30.07
CA GLY A 515 0.00 -2.78 31.22
C GLY A 515 -0.86 -1.56 30.86
N ALA A 516 -0.46 -0.82 29.82
CA ALA A 516 -1.20 0.33 29.30
C ALA A 516 -2.19 -0.03 28.15
N GLY A 517 -2.33 -1.32 27.80
CA GLY A 517 -3.25 -1.77 26.74
C GLY A 517 -2.69 -1.72 25.34
N PHE A 518 -1.38 -1.58 25.14
CA PHE A 518 -0.71 -1.62 23.84
C PHE A 518 -0.06 -2.98 23.60
N PHE A 519 -0.25 -3.55 22.41
CA PHE A 519 0.23 -4.88 22.05
C PHE A 519 1.01 -4.88 20.73
N PRO A 520 2.07 -4.07 20.59
CA PRO A 520 2.88 -4.11 19.38
C PRO A 520 3.67 -5.41 19.29
N GLN A 521 4.11 -5.74 18.08
CA GLN A 521 5.09 -6.79 17.88
C GLN A 521 6.49 -6.25 18.14
N PHE A 522 7.38 -7.04 18.74
CA PHE A 522 8.74 -6.62 19.05
C PHE A 522 9.72 -7.18 18.03
N VAL A 523 10.59 -6.30 17.53
CA VAL A 523 11.53 -6.53 16.42
C VAL A 523 12.96 -6.27 16.93
N GLY A 524 13.89 -7.14 16.64
CA GLY A 524 15.29 -6.94 16.98
C GLY A 524 16.12 -8.23 16.89
N PRO A 525 17.45 -8.12 17.12
CA PRO A 525 18.21 -6.96 17.62
C PRO A 525 18.56 -5.92 16.56
N THR A 526 18.29 -6.10 15.29
CA THR A 526 18.53 -5.15 14.18
C THR A 526 19.94 -4.59 14.12
N ALA A 527 20.94 -5.48 14.19
CA ALA A 527 22.34 -5.07 14.04
C ALA A 527 22.66 -4.73 12.58
N SER A 528 23.76 -4.00 12.36
CA SER A 528 24.19 -3.54 11.04
C SER A 528 24.56 -4.65 10.03
N GLY A 529 24.64 -5.91 10.48
CA GLY A 529 24.90 -7.07 9.63
C GLY A 529 24.35 -8.35 10.22
N LEU A 530 24.10 -9.35 9.35
CA LEU A 530 23.48 -10.61 9.73
C LEU A 530 24.30 -11.41 10.77
N VAL A 531 25.65 -11.41 10.65
CA VAL A 531 26.53 -12.09 11.60
C VAL A 531 26.44 -11.45 12.99
N ALA A 532 26.50 -10.13 13.07
CA ALA A 532 26.35 -9.40 14.33
C ALA A 532 24.97 -9.64 14.95
N THR A 533 23.92 -9.63 14.13
CA THR A 533 22.55 -9.95 14.57
C THR A 533 22.47 -11.35 15.16
N THR A 534 23.08 -12.34 14.51
CA THR A 534 23.10 -13.72 14.99
C THR A 534 23.76 -13.80 16.38
N GLN A 535 24.94 -13.18 16.55
CA GLN A 535 25.67 -13.19 17.81
C GLN A 535 24.89 -12.50 18.95
N MET A 536 24.23 -11.39 18.63
CA MET A 536 23.41 -10.66 19.60
C MET A 536 22.16 -11.43 19.97
N PHE A 537 21.45 -11.98 18.99
CA PHE A 537 20.24 -12.79 19.21
C PHE A 537 20.53 -14.02 20.09
N ASP A 538 21.61 -14.75 19.78
CA ASP A 538 21.99 -15.97 20.52
C ASP A 538 22.26 -15.68 22.01
N GLN A 539 22.67 -14.44 22.34
CA GLN A 539 22.82 -13.99 23.74
C GLN A 539 21.50 -13.49 24.35
N MET A 540 20.73 -12.71 23.59
CA MET A 540 19.43 -12.16 24.06
C MET A 540 18.45 -13.26 24.43
N ILE A 541 18.38 -14.32 23.60
CA ILE A 541 17.40 -15.40 23.79
C ILE A 541 17.62 -16.23 25.07
N LEU A 542 18.82 -16.13 25.67
CA LEU A 542 19.13 -16.76 26.95
C LEU A 542 18.48 -16.02 28.16
N VAL A 543 18.08 -14.76 27.97
CA VAL A 543 17.42 -14.01 29.03
C VAL A 543 15.97 -14.49 29.14
N PRO A 544 15.54 -14.94 30.34
CA PRO A 544 14.17 -15.46 30.56
C PRO A 544 13.10 -14.45 30.14
N GLY A 545 12.11 -14.89 29.38
CA GLY A 545 11.02 -14.05 28.88
C GLY A 545 11.22 -13.47 27.47
N VAL A 546 12.45 -13.38 26.96
CA VAL A 546 12.73 -12.85 25.62
C VAL A 546 12.07 -13.70 24.53
N LYS A 547 12.19 -15.02 24.62
CA LYS A 547 11.60 -15.94 23.64
C LYS A 547 10.07 -15.78 23.49
N GLN A 548 9.36 -15.48 24.56
CA GLN A 548 7.91 -15.29 24.58
C GLN A 548 7.48 -13.88 24.17
N THR A 549 8.43 -12.96 24.07
CA THR A 549 8.17 -11.54 23.85
C THR A 549 8.60 -11.06 22.49
N LEU A 550 9.77 -11.48 22.00
CA LEU A 550 10.30 -11.12 20.69
C LEU A 550 9.52 -11.84 19.58
N ASN A 551 9.13 -11.11 18.54
CA ASN A 551 8.28 -11.63 17.46
C ASN A 551 9.02 -11.76 16.11
N GLU A 552 10.04 -10.91 15.88
CA GLU A 552 10.73 -10.83 14.61
C GLU A 552 12.22 -10.58 14.83
N ILE A 553 13.07 -11.38 14.19
CA ILE A 553 14.52 -11.17 14.15
C ILE A 553 14.82 -10.35 12.91
N SER A 554 15.44 -9.18 13.10
CA SER A 554 15.76 -8.28 12.00
C SER A 554 17.25 -7.95 11.95
N TRP A 555 17.73 -7.66 10.75
CA TRP A 555 19.10 -7.22 10.48
C TRP A 555 19.16 -6.17 9.38
N HIS A 556 20.27 -5.45 9.34
CA HIS A 556 20.71 -4.71 8.15
C HIS A 556 21.68 -5.57 7.33
N ARG A 557 21.79 -5.32 6.05
CA ARG A 557 22.64 -6.13 5.16
C ARG A 557 23.97 -5.44 4.83
N PHE A 558 24.55 -4.74 5.81
CA PHE A 558 25.90 -4.19 5.66
C PHE A 558 26.93 -5.29 5.94
N GLY A 559 27.92 -5.41 5.03
CA GLY A 559 28.90 -6.49 5.06
C GLY A 559 28.50 -7.73 4.25
N THR A 560 29.33 -8.76 4.33
CA THR A 560 29.11 -10.00 3.58
C THR A 560 27.97 -10.82 4.23
N THR A 561 26.99 -11.20 3.41
CA THR A 561 25.88 -12.07 3.80
C THR A 561 25.81 -13.21 2.79
N THR A 562 25.95 -14.45 3.26
CA THR A 562 25.89 -15.65 2.40
C THR A 562 24.49 -16.32 2.48
N GLN A 563 24.16 -17.14 1.52
CA GLN A 563 22.94 -17.96 1.55
C GLN A 563 22.91 -18.92 2.75
N ALA A 564 24.08 -19.41 3.18
CA ALA A 564 24.20 -20.24 4.38
C ALA A 564 23.84 -19.46 5.65
N ASP A 565 24.32 -18.22 5.78
CA ASP A 565 23.97 -17.34 6.92
C ASP A 565 22.48 -17.02 6.96
N LEU A 566 21.87 -16.71 5.81
CA LEU A 566 20.45 -16.46 5.68
C LEU A 566 19.63 -17.69 6.08
N THR A 567 20.01 -18.88 5.58
CA THR A 567 19.34 -20.14 5.92
C THR A 567 19.46 -20.46 7.42
N ALA A 568 20.64 -20.26 8.00
CA ALA A 568 20.86 -20.46 9.43
C ALA A 568 20.02 -19.51 10.28
N MET A 569 19.85 -18.25 9.85
CA MET A 569 18.98 -17.28 10.52
C MET A 569 17.51 -17.67 10.43
N ALA A 570 17.02 -18.08 9.24
CA ALA A 570 15.66 -18.55 9.06
C ALA A 570 15.35 -19.76 9.95
N GLN A 571 16.29 -20.69 10.09
CA GLN A 571 16.17 -21.85 10.98
C GLN A 571 16.12 -21.43 12.46
N ARG A 572 16.95 -20.47 12.89
CA ARG A 572 16.90 -19.90 14.25
C ARG A 572 15.54 -19.28 14.55
N ALA A 573 15.04 -18.48 13.64
CA ALA A 573 13.73 -17.86 13.79
C ALA A 573 12.63 -18.91 13.91
N ALA A 574 12.61 -19.89 13.02
CA ALA A 574 11.63 -20.98 13.03
C ALA A 574 11.68 -21.80 14.34
N ALA A 575 12.88 -22.13 14.83
CA ALA A 575 13.06 -22.87 16.10
C ALA A 575 12.53 -22.11 17.32
N ASN A 576 12.39 -20.79 17.22
CA ASN A 576 11.90 -19.93 18.28
C ASN A 576 10.48 -19.39 18.01
N GLY A 577 9.82 -19.80 16.92
CA GLY A 577 8.48 -19.32 16.54
C GLY A 577 8.45 -17.84 16.11
N MET A 578 9.56 -17.32 15.61
CA MET A 578 9.74 -15.92 15.20
C MET A 578 9.78 -15.80 13.68
N ARG A 579 9.51 -14.59 13.20
CA ARG A 579 9.75 -14.21 11.80
C ARG A 579 11.14 -13.60 11.62
N THR A 580 11.50 -13.37 10.38
CA THR A 580 12.71 -12.64 10.01
C THR A 580 12.39 -11.43 9.15
N ALA A 581 13.25 -10.39 9.19
CA ALA A 581 13.14 -9.20 8.37
C ALA A 581 14.52 -8.63 8.03
N MET A 582 14.70 -8.15 6.80
CA MET A 582 15.86 -7.35 6.38
C MET A 582 15.42 -5.89 6.26
N LEU A 583 15.88 -5.03 7.16
CA LEU A 583 15.30 -3.70 7.39
C LEU A 583 16.21 -2.54 7.01
N GLU A 584 17.34 -2.76 6.38
CA GLU A 584 18.14 -1.69 5.77
C GLU A 584 19.30 -2.22 4.94
N HIS A 585 19.43 -1.72 3.69
CA HIS A 585 20.63 -1.90 2.90
C HIS A 585 20.73 -0.89 1.75
N GLY A 586 21.51 0.15 1.91
CA GLY A 586 21.87 1.04 0.80
C GLY A 586 22.67 0.26 -0.26
N GLY A 587 22.20 0.28 -1.51
CA GLY A 587 22.82 -0.44 -2.63
C GLY A 587 22.27 -1.84 -2.89
N SER A 588 21.25 -2.31 -2.14
CA SER A 588 20.60 -3.58 -2.43
C SER A 588 19.68 -3.49 -3.64
N GLY A 589 19.52 -4.60 -4.33
CA GLY A 589 18.65 -4.76 -5.47
C GLY A 589 17.76 -6.00 -5.35
N TYR A 590 17.07 -6.29 -6.44
CA TYR A 590 16.15 -7.42 -6.50
C TYR A 590 16.82 -8.80 -6.33
N ASP A 591 18.13 -8.91 -6.55
CA ASP A 591 18.90 -10.13 -6.26
C ASP A 591 18.98 -10.41 -4.77
N HIS A 592 19.33 -9.39 -3.99
CA HIS A 592 19.35 -9.48 -2.54
C HIS A 592 17.95 -9.73 -1.95
N LEU A 593 16.93 -9.05 -2.50
CA LEU A 593 15.53 -9.32 -2.13
C LEU A 593 15.15 -10.78 -2.35
N LEU A 594 15.52 -11.34 -3.52
CA LEU A 594 15.22 -12.72 -3.85
C LEU A 594 15.91 -13.71 -2.92
N GLU A 595 17.18 -13.49 -2.57
CA GLU A 595 17.92 -14.28 -1.59
C GLU A 595 17.29 -14.20 -0.19
N ASP A 596 16.99 -13.00 0.27
CA ASP A 596 16.37 -12.77 1.59
C ASP A 596 14.99 -13.45 1.68
N LEU A 597 14.16 -13.35 0.62
CA LEU A 597 12.87 -14.03 0.56
C LEU A 597 13.01 -15.55 0.58
N THR A 598 13.98 -16.11 -0.17
CA THR A 598 14.08 -17.55 -0.39
C THR A 598 14.88 -18.28 0.68
N PHE A 599 16.02 -17.76 1.08
CA PHE A 599 16.91 -18.35 2.08
C PHE A 599 16.68 -17.79 3.48
N GLY A 600 16.46 -16.48 3.58
CA GLY A 600 16.20 -15.78 4.84
C GLY A 600 14.76 -15.89 5.36
N ASN A 601 13.82 -16.33 4.52
CA ASN A 601 12.38 -16.35 4.81
C ASN A 601 11.85 -15.02 5.35
N VAL A 602 12.37 -13.88 4.85
CA VAL A 602 12.00 -12.57 5.38
C VAL A 602 10.54 -12.24 5.16
N SER A 603 9.89 -11.77 6.19
CA SER A 603 8.49 -11.29 6.20
C SER A 603 8.37 -9.82 5.82
N ALA A 604 9.42 -9.03 6.04
CA ALA A 604 9.54 -7.64 5.62
C ALA A 604 10.90 -7.38 5.01
N TRP A 605 10.93 -6.42 4.07
CA TRP A 605 12.17 -6.03 3.41
C TRP A 605 12.19 -4.54 3.12
N GLN A 606 13.36 -3.93 3.33
CA GLN A 606 13.60 -2.50 3.13
C GLN A 606 14.92 -2.28 2.41
N GLN A 607 14.91 -1.43 1.38
CA GLN A 607 16.16 -0.92 0.78
C GLN A 607 16.78 0.13 1.71
N PHE A 608 16.17 1.28 1.86
CA PHE A 608 16.52 2.34 2.81
C PHE A 608 15.46 3.45 2.81
N GLY A 609 15.83 4.71 2.46
CA GLY A 609 14.94 5.87 2.48
C GLY A 609 13.90 5.87 1.37
N LEU A 610 12.76 6.50 1.62
CA LEU A 610 11.71 6.61 0.61
C LEU A 610 12.14 7.53 -0.55
N ALA A 611 12.70 8.70 -0.23
CA ALA A 611 13.19 9.63 -1.26
C ALA A 611 14.31 10.53 -0.71
N PHE A 612 15.41 10.66 -1.46
CA PHE A 612 16.51 11.57 -1.17
C PHE A 612 16.69 12.61 -2.26
N CYS A 613 17.20 13.80 -1.88
CA CYS A 613 17.54 14.83 -2.82
C CYS A 613 18.90 14.56 -3.47
N GLY A 614 18.89 14.48 -4.78
CA GLY A 614 20.08 14.28 -5.60
C GLY A 614 19.76 13.54 -6.87
N THR A 615 20.73 13.51 -7.78
CA THR A 615 20.69 12.75 -9.03
C THR A 615 21.53 11.47 -8.96
N ALA A 616 22.33 11.31 -7.89
CA ALA A 616 23.19 10.15 -7.71
C ALA A 616 22.34 8.96 -7.21
N ASP A 617 22.15 7.97 -8.06
CA ASP A 617 21.51 6.71 -7.74
C ASP A 617 22.53 5.75 -7.13
N ASN A 618 22.67 5.81 -5.82
CA ASN A 618 23.56 4.95 -5.03
C ASN A 618 22.83 3.73 -4.44
N GLY A 619 21.56 3.50 -4.82
CA GLY A 619 20.73 2.43 -4.27
C GLY A 619 20.24 2.67 -2.84
N GLY A 620 20.40 3.88 -2.30
CA GLY A 620 19.99 4.23 -0.93
C GLY A 620 18.55 4.74 -0.83
N SER A 621 17.82 4.90 -1.94
CA SER A 621 16.43 5.36 -1.92
C SER A 621 15.60 4.77 -3.04
N TYR A 622 14.30 4.71 -2.81
CA TYR A 622 13.35 4.26 -3.84
C TYR A 622 13.11 5.33 -4.90
N PHE A 623 13.09 6.60 -4.50
CA PHE A 623 12.93 7.73 -5.41
C PHE A 623 14.06 8.74 -5.21
N LEU A 624 14.42 9.40 -6.31
CA LEU A 624 15.38 10.49 -6.33
C LEU A 624 14.64 11.80 -6.60
N VAL A 625 14.99 12.86 -5.90
CA VAL A 625 14.39 14.17 -6.08
C VAL A 625 15.48 15.16 -6.49
N SER A 626 15.51 15.54 -7.75
CA SER A 626 16.39 16.60 -8.25
C SER A 626 15.70 17.96 -8.19
N GLY A 627 16.47 19.05 -8.18
CA GLY A 627 15.91 20.42 -8.21
C GLY A 627 15.22 20.86 -6.89
N ALA A 628 15.48 20.17 -5.77
CA ALA A 628 14.88 20.43 -4.47
C ALA A 628 15.89 20.83 -3.38
N LYS A 629 17.15 21.13 -3.72
CA LYS A 629 18.12 21.67 -2.77
C LYS A 629 17.88 23.15 -2.51
N VAL A 630 18.45 23.67 -1.44
CA VAL A 630 18.38 25.09 -1.11
C VAL A 630 18.81 25.95 -2.31
N GLY A 631 17.93 26.84 -2.76
CA GLY A 631 18.14 27.67 -3.95
C GLY A 631 17.64 27.08 -5.26
N GLU A 632 17.23 25.82 -5.29
CA GLU A 632 16.56 25.18 -6.43
C GLU A 632 15.03 25.26 -6.26
N ASN A 633 14.29 25.46 -7.36
CA ASN A 633 12.84 25.71 -7.30
C ASN A 633 12.02 24.82 -8.24
N ASN A 634 12.62 23.76 -8.76
CA ASN A 634 11.94 22.89 -9.73
C ASN A 634 12.18 21.39 -9.39
N PRO A 635 11.56 20.87 -8.32
CA PRO A 635 11.76 19.48 -7.93
C PRO A 635 11.17 18.52 -8.97
N VAL A 636 11.95 17.50 -9.31
CA VAL A 636 11.54 16.41 -10.21
C VAL A 636 11.78 15.09 -9.47
N VAL A 637 10.72 14.30 -9.34
CA VAL A 637 10.77 12.96 -8.74
C VAL A 637 11.05 11.92 -9.83
N SER A 638 12.06 11.12 -9.65
CA SER A 638 12.40 10.00 -10.54
C SER A 638 12.53 8.69 -9.77
N THR A 639 12.22 7.57 -10.45
CA THR A 639 12.35 6.23 -9.85
C THR A 639 13.81 5.78 -9.94
N ALA A 640 14.40 5.37 -8.82
CA ALA A 640 15.76 4.85 -8.77
C ALA A 640 15.87 3.55 -9.61
N LYS A 641 17.06 3.29 -10.15
CA LYS A 641 17.30 2.19 -11.10
C LYS A 641 16.89 0.83 -10.55
N MET A 642 17.25 0.52 -9.32
CA MET A 642 16.90 -0.76 -8.70
C MET A 642 15.41 -0.84 -8.33
N THR A 643 14.80 0.26 -7.98
CA THR A 643 13.37 0.35 -7.66
C THR A 643 12.48 -0.11 -8.79
N LYS A 644 12.89 0.09 -10.05
CA LYS A 644 12.17 -0.39 -11.22
C LYS A 644 11.94 -1.90 -11.19
N TYR A 645 12.91 -2.67 -10.68
CA TYR A 645 12.83 -4.13 -10.54
C TYR A 645 12.11 -4.54 -9.25
N LEU A 646 12.34 -3.82 -8.14
CA LEU A 646 11.66 -4.07 -6.85
C LEU A 646 10.15 -3.91 -6.96
N ARG A 647 9.69 -3.00 -7.80
CA ARG A 647 8.27 -2.81 -8.10
C ARG A 647 7.58 -4.10 -8.57
N GLN A 648 8.26 -4.96 -9.30
CA GLN A 648 7.72 -6.24 -9.76
C GLN A 648 7.33 -7.18 -8.61
N TYR A 649 7.87 -6.95 -7.42
CA TYR A 649 7.51 -7.64 -6.18
C TYR A 649 6.49 -6.82 -5.39
N PHE A 650 6.83 -5.59 -5.07
CA PHE A 650 6.13 -4.77 -4.06
C PHE A 650 4.71 -4.41 -4.49
N ARG A 651 4.52 -4.12 -5.78
CA ARG A 651 3.23 -3.72 -6.34
C ARG A 651 2.17 -4.81 -6.26
N TYR A 652 2.58 -6.06 -6.34
CA TYR A 652 1.69 -7.20 -6.50
C TYR A 652 1.57 -8.07 -5.25
N VAL A 653 2.55 -8.03 -4.36
CA VAL A 653 2.58 -8.83 -3.13
C VAL A 653 2.22 -7.95 -1.94
N GLY A 654 0.98 -8.07 -1.48
CA GLY A 654 0.44 -7.23 -0.39
C GLY A 654 0.77 -7.72 1.01
N LEU A 655 0.33 -6.97 2.01
CA LEU A 655 0.37 -7.39 3.42
C LEU A 655 -0.34 -8.74 3.59
N ARG A 656 0.19 -9.59 4.47
CA ARG A 656 -0.33 -10.93 4.78
C ARG A 656 -0.30 -11.90 3.60
N ALA A 657 0.39 -11.57 2.50
CA ALA A 657 0.65 -12.54 1.45
C ALA A 657 1.49 -13.70 2.01
N VAL A 658 1.14 -14.94 1.66
CA VAL A 658 1.88 -16.14 2.06
C VAL A 658 2.76 -16.57 0.92
N ARG A 659 4.08 -16.72 1.15
CA ARG A 659 4.99 -17.26 0.14
C ARG A 659 4.73 -18.75 -0.06
N LEU A 660 4.69 -19.16 -1.32
CA LEU A 660 4.46 -20.54 -1.76
C LEU A 660 5.75 -21.12 -2.34
N ALA A 661 5.86 -22.45 -2.38
CA ALA A 661 6.94 -23.09 -3.10
C ALA A 661 6.79 -22.86 -4.60
N ALA A 662 7.89 -22.48 -5.23
CA ALA A 662 7.99 -22.38 -6.68
C ALA A 662 9.38 -22.88 -7.12
N THR A 663 9.41 -23.69 -8.17
CA THR A 663 10.65 -24.25 -8.74
C THR A 663 10.70 -24.01 -10.24
N SER A 664 11.89 -23.95 -10.79
CA SER A 664 12.10 -23.87 -12.22
C SER A 664 12.94 -25.06 -12.72
N SER A 665 12.59 -25.59 -13.88
CA SER A 665 13.41 -26.59 -14.58
C SER A 665 14.58 -25.97 -15.36
N ASP A 666 14.67 -24.65 -15.42
CA ASP A 666 15.69 -23.89 -16.14
C ASP A 666 16.36 -22.88 -15.20
N ALA A 667 17.67 -22.99 -15.04
CA ALA A 667 18.45 -22.14 -14.14
C ALA A 667 18.45 -20.63 -14.52
N ARG A 668 18.04 -20.29 -15.72
CA ARG A 668 17.86 -18.90 -16.14
C ARG A 668 16.73 -18.21 -15.39
N PHE A 669 15.76 -18.98 -14.87
CA PHE A 669 14.58 -18.47 -14.21
C PHE A 669 14.57 -18.82 -12.72
N THR A 670 14.51 -17.83 -11.87
CA THR A 670 14.38 -18.01 -10.42
C THR A 670 13.02 -17.46 -9.97
N PRO A 671 12.02 -18.32 -9.72
CA PRO A 671 10.68 -17.91 -9.33
C PRO A 671 10.54 -17.75 -7.82
N VAL A 672 9.68 -16.82 -7.39
CA VAL A 672 9.01 -16.81 -6.10
C VAL A 672 7.51 -16.66 -6.32
N ALA A 673 6.71 -17.35 -5.54
CA ALA A 673 5.26 -17.29 -5.66
C ALA A 673 4.60 -16.91 -4.34
N PHE A 674 3.48 -16.20 -4.43
CA PHE A 674 2.71 -15.76 -3.27
C PHE A 674 1.22 -15.97 -3.50
N ARG A 675 0.50 -16.14 -2.41
CA ARG A 675 -0.95 -16.01 -2.34
C ARG A 675 -1.27 -14.83 -1.43
N ASN A 676 -1.83 -13.77 -1.99
CA ASN A 676 -2.27 -12.60 -1.26
C ASN A 676 -3.42 -12.94 -0.29
N ALA A 677 -3.68 -12.07 0.69
CA ALA A 677 -4.74 -12.24 1.67
C ALA A 677 -6.14 -12.38 1.05
N ASN A 678 -6.36 -11.78 -0.13
CA ASN A 678 -7.59 -11.90 -0.93
C ASN A 678 -7.66 -13.19 -1.78
N GLY A 679 -6.72 -14.11 -1.60
CA GLY A 679 -6.64 -15.37 -2.33
C GLY A 679 -6.01 -15.30 -3.72
N ARG A 680 -5.66 -14.13 -4.22
CA ARG A 680 -5.03 -13.94 -5.55
C ARG A 680 -3.57 -14.41 -5.56
N TYR A 681 -3.17 -15.10 -6.62
CA TYR A 681 -1.82 -15.61 -6.80
C TYR A 681 -0.94 -14.62 -7.54
N VAL A 682 0.32 -14.55 -7.14
CA VAL A 682 1.37 -13.76 -7.77
C VAL A 682 2.61 -14.64 -7.95
N VAL A 683 3.19 -14.64 -9.13
CA VAL A 683 4.47 -15.31 -9.41
C VAL A 683 5.42 -14.26 -9.96
N VAL A 684 6.52 -14.05 -9.27
CA VAL A 684 7.59 -13.15 -9.71
C VAL A 684 8.77 -13.99 -10.14
N VAL A 685 9.25 -13.77 -11.35
CA VAL A 685 10.32 -14.56 -11.96
C VAL A 685 11.48 -13.64 -12.31
N LYS A 686 12.62 -13.84 -11.68
CA LYS A 686 13.90 -13.26 -12.12
C LYS A 686 14.40 -14.08 -13.32
N ALA A 687 14.73 -13.39 -14.40
CA ALA A 687 15.35 -13.96 -15.59
C ALA A 687 16.77 -13.40 -15.77
N THR A 688 17.74 -14.26 -16.02
CA THR A 688 19.14 -13.89 -16.30
C THR A 688 19.40 -13.67 -17.80
N ALA A 689 18.45 -14.05 -18.66
CA ALA A 689 18.48 -13.84 -20.10
C ALA A 689 17.06 -13.86 -20.66
N GLY A 690 16.88 -13.28 -21.85
CA GLY A 690 15.63 -13.36 -22.60
C GLY A 690 15.29 -14.79 -22.99
N ALA A 691 14.08 -15.24 -22.65
CA ALA A 691 13.54 -16.56 -23.06
C ALA A 691 12.05 -16.66 -22.71
N SER A 692 11.39 -17.68 -23.27
CA SER A 692 10.04 -18.06 -22.86
C SER A 692 10.08 -19.17 -21.81
N PHE A 693 9.00 -19.19 -21.00
CA PHE A 693 8.79 -20.21 -19.99
C PHE A 693 7.29 -20.42 -19.76
N THR A 694 6.95 -21.55 -19.15
CA THR A 694 5.59 -21.86 -18.74
C THR A 694 5.47 -21.84 -17.21
N VAL A 695 4.31 -21.38 -16.70
CA VAL A 695 4.01 -21.39 -15.26
C VAL A 695 2.78 -22.25 -15.04
N GLY A 696 2.95 -23.33 -14.30
CA GLY A 696 1.90 -24.26 -13.88
C GLY A 696 1.63 -24.21 -12.38
N GLY A 697 0.55 -24.87 -11.94
CA GLY A 697 0.13 -24.93 -10.54
C GLY A 697 -0.64 -23.71 -10.06
N LEU A 698 -1.14 -22.89 -10.98
CA LEU A 698 -1.99 -21.73 -10.69
C LEU A 698 -3.48 -22.10 -10.78
N PRO A 699 -4.35 -21.50 -9.94
CA PRO A 699 -5.80 -21.67 -10.07
C PRO A 699 -6.35 -21.12 -11.40
N ALA A 700 -7.51 -21.60 -11.82
CA ALA A 700 -8.25 -21.01 -12.93
C ALA A 700 -8.52 -19.53 -12.68
N GLY A 701 -8.41 -18.69 -13.70
CA GLY A 701 -8.61 -17.25 -13.59
C GLY A 701 -7.96 -16.45 -14.71
N LEU A 702 -8.20 -15.15 -14.69
CA LEU A 702 -7.56 -14.18 -15.58
C LEU A 702 -6.27 -13.68 -14.90
N TYR A 703 -5.16 -13.72 -15.65
CA TYR A 703 -3.84 -13.27 -15.17
C TYR A 703 -3.31 -12.15 -16.02
N GLY A 704 -2.87 -11.06 -15.37
CA GLY A 704 -2.06 -10.02 -15.96
C GLY A 704 -0.59 -10.41 -15.91
N ILE A 705 0.18 -9.91 -16.86
CA ILE A 705 1.63 -10.13 -16.95
C ILE A 705 2.28 -8.80 -17.27
N ASP A 706 3.28 -8.42 -16.50
CA ASP A 706 4.17 -7.32 -16.88
C ASP A 706 5.63 -7.63 -16.54
N TYR A 707 6.57 -6.95 -17.19
CA TYR A 707 7.98 -7.15 -16.98
C TYR A 707 8.77 -5.83 -16.94
N THR A 708 9.96 -5.92 -16.38
CA THR A 708 10.97 -4.86 -16.36
C THR A 708 12.32 -5.44 -16.76
N THR A 709 12.95 -4.80 -17.75
CA THR A 709 14.33 -5.06 -18.19
C THR A 709 15.14 -3.77 -18.11
N VAL A 710 16.36 -3.75 -18.61
CA VAL A 710 17.14 -2.52 -18.74
C VAL A 710 16.44 -1.52 -19.68
N ALA A 711 15.85 -2.02 -20.77
CA ALA A 711 15.21 -1.21 -21.83
C ALA A 711 13.75 -0.88 -21.50
N ASP A 712 13.02 -1.78 -20.85
CA ASP A 712 11.58 -1.68 -20.62
C ASP A 712 11.27 -1.53 -19.13
N TYR A 713 10.37 -0.61 -18.78
CA TYR A 713 9.86 -0.44 -17.44
C TYR A 713 8.34 -0.60 -17.42
N MET A 714 7.86 -1.51 -16.56
CA MET A 714 6.42 -1.78 -16.39
C MET A 714 5.72 -2.14 -17.72
N LYS A 715 6.39 -2.92 -18.57
CA LYS A 715 5.84 -3.29 -19.86
C LYS A 715 4.77 -4.37 -19.71
N PRO A 716 3.49 -4.07 -19.98
CA PRO A 716 2.44 -5.08 -19.92
C PRO A 716 2.52 -6.01 -21.15
N LEU A 717 2.20 -7.27 -20.91
CA LEU A 717 1.88 -8.26 -21.92
C LEU A 717 0.37 -8.52 -21.95
N ALA A 718 -0.08 -9.28 -22.95
CA ALA A 718 -1.49 -9.65 -23.03
C ALA A 718 -1.91 -10.49 -21.81
N ASP A 719 -3.11 -10.21 -21.32
CA ASP A 719 -3.72 -11.01 -20.25
C ASP A 719 -3.96 -12.45 -20.73
N VAL A 720 -3.82 -13.40 -19.82
CA VAL A 720 -4.01 -14.82 -20.11
C VAL A 720 -5.12 -15.39 -19.22
N GLN A 721 -6.17 -15.92 -19.86
CA GLN A 721 -7.21 -16.67 -19.18
C GLN A 721 -6.83 -18.15 -19.13
N ILE A 722 -6.79 -18.74 -17.93
CA ILE A 722 -6.59 -20.18 -17.76
C ILE A 722 -7.82 -20.84 -17.12
N THR A 723 -8.10 -22.07 -17.53
CA THR A 723 -9.18 -22.90 -16.99
C THR A 723 -8.58 -24.23 -16.48
N GLY A 724 -8.97 -24.69 -15.29
CA GLY A 724 -8.47 -25.94 -14.72
C GLY A 724 -6.95 -25.97 -14.55
N ALA A 725 -6.33 -27.08 -14.95
CA ALA A 725 -4.87 -27.33 -14.80
C ALA A 725 -4.01 -26.73 -15.93
N GLN A 726 -4.49 -25.75 -16.67
CA GLN A 726 -3.72 -25.10 -17.72
C GLN A 726 -2.53 -24.31 -17.17
N SER A 727 -1.48 -24.18 -17.98
CA SER A 727 -0.30 -23.39 -17.68
C SER A 727 -0.31 -22.08 -18.46
N ILE A 728 0.30 -21.05 -17.90
CA ILE A 728 0.53 -19.76 -18.57
C ILE A 728 1.88 -19.84 -19.29
N THR A 729 1.89 -19.64 -20.61
CA THR A 729 3.13 -19.47 -21.38
C THR A 729 3.39 -18.00 -21.60
N THR A 730 4.59 -17.53 -21.28
CA THR A 730 5.02 -16.13 -21.46
C THR A 730 6.50 -16.05 -21.79
N ALA A 731 7.00 -14.86 -22.07
CA ALA A 731 8.40 -14.62 -22.36
C ALA A 731 8.86 -13.29 -21.79
N ILE A 732 10.14 -13.17 -21.52
CA ILE A 732 10.81 -11.90 -21.25
C ILE A 732 11.88 -11.69 -22.35
N PRO A 733 12.01 -10.48 -22.92
CA PRO A 733 12.90 -10.26 -24.07
C PRO A 733 14.39 -10.23 -23.72
N ASP A 734 14.73 -9.93 -22.47
CA ASP A 734 16.10 -9.80 -21.97
C ASP A 734 16.14 -10.17 -20.47
N SER A 735 17.33 -10.10 -19.85
CA SER A 735 17.48 -10.21 -18.40
C SER A 735 16.61 -9.18 -17.66
N GLY A 736 15.98 -9.61 -16.57
CA GLY A 736 15.08 -8.73 -15.82
C GLY A 736 14.15 -9.48 -14.88
N VAL A 737 13.00 -8.90 -14.61
CA VAL A 737 11.96 -9.49 -13.74
C VAL A 737 10.60 -9.41 -14.41
N VAL A 738 9.88 -10.52 -14.41
CA VAL A 738 8.50 -10.61 -14.90
C VAL A 738 7.57 -11.02 -13.76
N THR A 739 6.40 -10.40 -13.72
CA THR A 739 5.37 -10.72 -12.72
C THR A 739 4.09 -11.17 -13.42
N ILE A 740 3.58 -12.31 -12.97
CA ILE A 740 2.29 -12.89 -13.37
C ILE A 740 1.37 -12.79 -12.16
N TYR A 741 0.24 -12.13 -12.30
CA TYR A 741 -0.64 -11.82 -11.17
C TYR A 741 -2.11 -12.05 -11.51
N ALA A 742 -2.86 -12.67 -10.61
CA ALA A 742 -4.30 -12.86 -10.76
C ALA A 742 -5.04 -11.51 -10.67
N LYS A 743 -5.95 -11.25 -11.63
CA LYS A 743 -6.78 -10.04 -11.71
C LYS A 743 -8.11 -10.17 -10.95
#